data_d9ba84904b1ab002a2d215866be63af7
#
_entry.id   d9ba84904b1ab002a2d215866be63af7
#
_cell.length_a   1.000
_cell.length_b   1.000
_cell.length_c   1.000
_cell.angle_alpha   90.00
_cell.angle_beta   90.00
_cell.angle_gamma   90.00
#
_symmetry.space_group_name_H-M   'P 1'
#
loop_
_entity.id
_entity.type
_entity.pdbx_description
1 polymer ?
#
loop_
_entity_poly.entity_id
_entity_poly.type
_entity_poly.pdbx_seq_one_letter_code
_entity_poly.pdbx_strand_id
1 'polypeptide(L)'
;MKKILFLALLTAMLFSCSDSDNEPVGLKAIEVKAAVDEVNMWGNLVLDIPKDSLYKVGYDNGDIVTISGGSLTKPLDMAFTDKMMSVGTWGMCLTYFSDDATLTLGLANASFSDRVGGKEGDILTISLKEKGGFRDVNERMKLWKTDNRSDYDSDEMFANFYPVECHGMKSGVVYRSSDPLLESNNPARYEYADRFARNAGINTIISIADTEEDWQSAVAAGSGFGEYCNERYSKGALLFHKFNVDIFVDEQAAKVGRMLRAMIENNPPYLICCSMGRDRTGLISIILQVLAGTTYEEIESGYMRSYYNWHRLQPSSESYNDFLTRILHRTLYIMSREGDVDIAEMCSMTSFPIADIMERLPSAVESYLKNKAGLSIEEIEKLRGILSVGNDTPKESLPVVILDTDIASSADDLVTMSCLYHMADKGKVNFAAIMVNRNGDTNAKMADIMNTYYKHPEVKIGVTHTGPENPKVWIDYWKICEPGTYADEPVFPRSLSDAEISSLPDAAKLYRKILGRSEDHSVVILSIGFANNLARLLESQADEYSPLDGVELVRRKVKGIYLQAGHYGVAMEPDFNFMSDPENAIKLMDKCPAPMYFSPQEAGDNFDYTPSVMLADLKAAGMADGPLYHCYKHHDCETGQRMWDMMPLLSWLHPEYFDTFGPYDITLEDDMILNLKLPEATSNHNRYVQFPNLIEQEAIMGLIRRYCSLYDK
;
A
#
# COMPACT_ATOMS: atom_id res chain seq x y z
N MET A 1 -41.48 -10.66 41.49
CA MET A 1 -42.38 -11.78 41.12
C MET A 1 -43.48 -11.26 40.20
N LYS A 2 -43.26 -11.24 38.93
CA LYS A 2 -44.34 -11.19 37.93
C LYS A 2 -43.91 -12.13 36.79
N LYS A 3 -44.47 -13.33 36.76
CA LYS A 3 -44.40 -14.27 35.66
C LYS A 3 -45.28 -13.73 34.53
N ILE A 4 -44.69 -13.37 33.41
CA ILE A 4 -45.43 -13.09 32.17
C ILE A 4 -45.44 -14.33 31.33
N LEU A 5 -46.64 -14.73 30.99
CA LEU A 5 -47.02 -15.94 30.25
C LEU A 5 -46.69 -15.77 28.76
N PHE A 6 -45.80 -16.59 28.25
CA PHE A 6 -45.47 -16.68 26.81
C PHE A 6 -46.59 -17.47 26.13
N LEU A 7 -47.39 -16.87 25.27
CA LEU A 7 -48.33 -17.56 24.40
C LEU A 7 -47.80 -17.61 22.98
N ALA A 8 -47.09 -18.67 22.65
CA ALA A 8 -46.72 -18.96 21.25
C ALA A 8 -47.94 -19.59 20.56
N LEU A 9 -48.50 -18.89 19.60
CA LEU A 9 -49.55 -19.46 18.70
C LEU A 9 -48.83 -20.28 17.64
N LEU A 10 -48.81 -21.59 17.81
CA LEU A 10 -48.45 -22.60 16.80
C LEU A 10 -49.70 -22.87 15.96
N THR A 11 -49.77 -22.34 14.75
CA THR A 11 -50.78 -22.78 13.77
C THR A 11 -50.09 -23.74 12.79
N ALA A 12 -50.19 -25.04 13.11
CA ALA A 12 -49.84 -26.07 12.18
C ALA A 12 -51.03 -26.31 11.20
N MET A 13 -50.83 -26.04 9.92
CA MET A 13 -51.71 -26.55 8.87
C MET A 13 -51.06 -27.75 8.18
N LEU A 14 -51.62 -28.91 8.40
CA LEU A 14 -51.39 -30.12 7.61
C LEU A 14 -52.02 -29.95 6.23
N PHE A 15 -51.26 -30.05 5.17
CA PHE A 15 -51.78 -30.31 3.83
C PHE A 15 -51.20 -31.58 3.24
N SER A 16 -52.11 -32.33 2.66
CA SER A 16 -52.03 -33.63 2.02
C SER A 16 -51.13 -33.61 0.77
N CYS A 17 -50.45 -34.74 0.55
CA CYS A 17 -49.65 -35.03 -0.64
C CYS A 17 -50.49 -35.05 -1.94
N SER A 18 -49.97 -34.43 -2.99
CA SER A 18 -50.07 -34.90 -4.37
C SER A 18 -48.81 -34.52 -5.14
N ASP A 19 -48.25 -35.53 -5.82
CA ASP A 19 -46.99 -35.47 -6.58
C ASP A 19 -47.02 -34.44 -7.69
N SER A 20 -45.96 -33.65 -7.80
CA SER A 20 -45.13 -33.43 -9.00
C SER A 20 -44.25 -32.21 -8.83
N ASP A 21 -43.01 -32.36 -9.30
CA ASP A 21 -41.96 -31.34 -9.52
C ASP A 21 -41.06 -30.95 -8.32
N ASN A 22 -39.85 -31.48 -8.40
CA ASN A 22 -38.71 -31.15 -7.55
C ASN A 22 -38.27 -29.68 -7.71
N GLU A 23 -38.86 -28.76 -6.98
CA GLU A 23 -38.17 -27.55 -6.54
C GLU A 23 -37.71 -27.73 -5.08
N PRO A 24 -36.53 -27.26 -4.68
CA PRO A 24 -36.10 -27.35 -3.29
C PRO A 24 -37.09 -26.55 -2.44
N VAL A 25 -37.73 -27.23 -1.49
CA VAL A 25 -38.62 -26.63 -0.49
C VAL A 25 -37.85 -25.60 0.27
N GLY A 26 -37.95 -24.33 -0.14
CA GLY A 26 -37.45 -23.21 0.61
C GLY A 26 -38.14 -23.18 1.98
N LEU A 27 -37.40 -23.43 3.05
CA LEU A 27 -37.84 -23.18 4.42
C LEU A 27 -38.31 -21.73 4.48
N LYS A 28 -39.62 -21.47 4.60
CA LYS A 28 -40.13 -20.13 4.91
C LYS A 28 -39.56 -19.77 6.26
N ALA A 29 -38.61 -18.86 6.27
CA ALA A 29 -38.02 -18.36 7.50
C ALA A 29 -39.13 -17.74 8.38
N ILE A 30 -39.18 -18.16 9.61
CA ILE A 30 -40.16 -17.66 10.58
C ILE A 30 -39.66 -16.26 11.01
N GLU A 31 -40.52 -15.25 10.84
CA GLU A 31 -40.23 -13.92 11.37
C GLU A 31 -40.21 -13.95 12.90
N VAL A 32 -39.24 -13.32 13.51
CA VAL A 32 -39.09 -13.20 14.96
C VAL A 32 -39.30 -11.74 15.34
N LYS A 33 -40.17 -11.49 16.33
CA LYS A 33 -40.33 -10.14 16.91
C LYS A 33 -39.62 -10.05 18.22
N ALA A 34 -38.92 -8.90 18.43
CA ALA A 34 -38.21 -8.59 19.65
C ALA A 34 -38.43 -7.11 20.02
N ALA A 35 -38.51 -6.84 21.32
CA ALA A 35 -38.53 -5.47 21.81
C ALA A 35 -37.09 -4.99 22.06
N VAL A 36 -36.85 -3.71 21.85
CA VAL A 36 -35.64 -3.04 22.33
C VAL A 36 -35.77 -2.83 23.81
N ASP A 37 -35.00 -3.56 24.61
CA ASP A 37 -35.02 -3.48 26.08
C ASP A 37 -34.18 -2.30 26.60
N GLU A 38 -33.09 -2.01 25.90
CA GLU A 38 -32.14 -0.96 26.29
C GLU A 38 -31.40 -0.39 25.05
N VAL A 39 -31.10 0.89 25.08
CA VAL A 39 -30.03 1.49 24.25
C VAL A 39 -28.82 1.65 25.15
N ASN A 40 -27.78 0.80 24.93
CA ASN A 40 -26.64 0.78 25.81
C ASN A 40 -25.72 2.01 25.63
N MET A 41 -24.74 2.17 26.53
CA MET A 41 -23.81 3.31 26.53
C MET A 41 -23.03 3.51 25.19
N TRP A 42 -23.04 2.53 24.30
CA TRP A 42 -22.40 2.60 22.96
C TRP A 42 -23.41 2.95 21.86
N GLY A 43 -24.67 3.15 22.22
CA GLY A 43 -25.76 3.41 21.28
C GLY A 43 -26.25 2.15 20.52
N ASN A 44 -25.88 0.97 20.95
CA ASN A 44 -26.40 -0.28 20.38
C ASN A 44 -27.74 -0.64 20.98
N LEU A 45 -28.63 -1.26 20.22
CA LEU A 45 -29.96 -1.67 20.67
C LEU A 45 -29.90 -3.10 21.23
N VAL A 46 -30.09 -3.26 22.52
CA VAL A 46 -30.17 -4.56 23.18
C VAL A 46 -31.60 -5.06 23.10
N LEU A 47 -31.81 -6.29 22.63
CA LEU A 47 -33.12 -6.89 22.44
C LEU A 47 -33.52 -7.76 23.64
N ASP A 48 -34.81 -7.92 23.89
CA ASP A 48 -35.39 -8.72 24.98
C ASP A 48 -35.30 -10.23 24.76
N ILE A 49 -34.66 -10.70 23.69
CA ILE A 49 -34.56 -12.12 23.32
C ILE A 49 -33.10 -12.59 23.29
N PRO A 50 -32.83 -13.83 23.75
CA PRO A 50 -31.50 -14.44 23.62
C PRO A 50 -31.28 -14.97 22.19
N LYS A 51 -30.00 -15.15 21.82
CA LYS A 51 -29.58 -15.72 20.51
C LYS A 51 -30.28 -17.05 20.18
N ASP A 52 -30.49 -17.89 21.18
CA ASP A 52 -31.15 -19.19 21.03
C ASP A 52 -32.57 -19.11 20.43
N SER A 53 -33.20 -17.96 20.59
CA SER A 53 -34.52 -17.71 19.96
C SER A 53 -34.49 -17.77 18.45
N LEU A 54 -33.35 -17.31 17.85
CA LEU A 54 -33.14 -17.41 16.41
C LEU A 54 -32.68 -18.80 15.99
N TYR A 55 -31.78 -19.44 16.72
CA TYR A 55 -31.31 -20.79 16.40
C TYR A 55 -32.46 -21.80 16.41
N LYS A 56 -33.38 -21.70 17.39
CA LYS A 56 -34.56 -22.61 17.48
C LYS A 56 -35.50 -22.53 16.29
N VAL A 57 -35.51 -21.43 15.56
CA VAL A 57 -36.35 -21.23 14.39
C VAL A 57 -35.58 -21.29 13.07
N GLY A 58 -34.34 -21.80 13.13
CA GLY A 58 -33.57 -22.19 11.96
C GLY A 58 -32.62 -21.11 11.41
N TYR A 59 -32.32 -20.03 12.17
CA TYR A 59 -31.26 -19.12 11.82
C TYR A 59 -29.90 -19.66 12.28
N ASP A 60 -28.83 -19.30 11.59
CA ASP A 60 -27.45 -19.65 11.94
C ASP A 60 -26.51 -18.43 11.83
N ASN A 61 -25.38 -18.50 12.53
CA ASN A 61 -24.29 -17.55 12.32
C ASN A 61 -23.85 -17.51 10.85
N GLY A 62 -23.73 -16.30 10.32
CA GLY A 62 -23.43 -16.06 8.92
C GLY A 62 -24.67 -15.92 8.03
N ASP A 63 -25.88 -15.96 8.59
CA ASP A 63 -27.09 -15.59 7.84
C ASP A 63 -27.14 -14.08 7.63
N ILE A 64 -27.73 -13.63 6.53
CA ILE A 64 -28.12 -12.23 6.35
C ILE A 64 -29.58 -12.09 6.76
N VAL A 65 -29.85 -11.15 7.65
CA VAL A 65 -31.17 -10.84 8.16
C VAL A 65 -31.61 -9.44 7.77
N THR A 66 -32.92 -9.23 7.61
CA THR A 66 -33.53 -7.92 7.49
C THR A 66 -34.21 -7.56 8.80
N ILE A 67 -33.85 -6.42 9.35
CA ILE A 67 -34.47 -5.82 10.56
C ILE A 67 -35.40 -4.69 10.14
N SER A 68 -36.63 -4.71 10.62
CA SER A 68 -37.63 -3.69 10.28
C SER A 68 -38.53 -3.37 11.47
N GLY A 69 -39.18 -2.20 11.44
CA GLY A 69 -40.15 -1.78 12.48
C GLY A 69 -39.59 -0.76 13.46
N GLY A 70 -40.34 -0.48 14.51
CA GLY A 70 -40.00 0.54 15.48
C GLY A 70 -39.81 1.92 14.87
N SER A 71 -38.84 2.67 15.38
CA SER A 71 -38.41 3.97 14.87
C SER A 71 -37.23 3.92 13.89
N LEU A 72 -36.92 2.73 13.33
CA LEU A 72 -35.95 2.61 12.23
C LEU A 72 -36.45 3.37 10.99
N THR A 73 -35.57 4.13 10.38
CA THR A 73 -35.90 4.96 9.20
C THR A 73 -36.29 4.16 7.96
N LYS A 74 -35.75 2.94 7.84
CA LYS A 74 -36.00 1.97 6.75
C LYS A 74 -35.65 0.55 7.21
N PRO A 75 -36.08 -0.51 6.48
CA PRO A 75 -35.55 -1.85 6.71
C PRO A 75 -34.03 -1.91 6.50
N LEU A 76 -33.32 -2.65 7.35
CA LEU A 76 -31.88 -2.75 7.38
C LEU A 76 -31.44 -4.20 7.19
N ASP A 77 -30.63 -4.43 6.19
CA ASP A 77 -30.02 -5.75 5.96
C ASP A 77 -28.67 -5.81 6.67
N MET A 78 -28.41 -6.89 7.40
CA MET A 78 -27.17 -7.07 8.15
C MET A 78 -26.85 -8.54 8.42
N ALA A 79 -25.60 -8.82 8.75
CA ALA A 79 -25.19 -10.16 9.14
C ALA A 79 -25.68 -10.49 10.55
N PHE A 80 -26.17 -11.71 10.75
CA PHE A 80 -26.29 -12.34 12.06
C PHE A 80 -24.96 -13.03 12.37
N THR A 81 -24.18 -12.53 13.33
CA THR A 81 -22.81 -12.99 13.60
C THR A 81 -22.40 -12.81 15.04
N ASP A 82 -21.59 -13.73 15.57
CA ASP A 82 -20.89 -13.61 16.86
C ASP A 82 -19.62 -12.77 16.77
N LYS A 83 -19.25 -12.29 15.59
CA LYS A 83 -18.01 -11.58 15.32
C LYS A 83 -18.26 -10.20 14.72
N MET A 84 -18.49 -9.22 15.57
CA MET A 84 -18.71 -7.84 15.12
C MET A 84 -17.58 -7.32 14.23
N MET A 85 -16.33 -7.76 14.45
CA MET A 85 -15.20 -7.40 13.59
C MET A 85 -15.33 -7.90 12.15
N SER A 86 -16.06 -9.00 11.91
CA SER A 86 -16.26 -9.54 10.55
C SER A 86 -17.11 -8.62 9.66
N VAL A 87 -17.94 -7.77 10.25
CA VAL A 87 -18.74 -6.80 9.49
C VAL A 87 -17.93 -5.56 9.09
N GLY A 88 -16.73 -5.42 9.67
CA GLY A 88 -15.83 -4.30 9.41
C GLY A 88 -16.18 -3.03 10.16
N THR A 89 -15.30 -2.04 10.06
CA THR A 89 -15.53 -0.69 10.59
C THR A 89 -16.77 -0.08 9.94
N TRP A 90 -17.62 0.56 10.74
CA TRP A 90 -18.92 1.08 10.30
C TRP A 90 -19.86 0.02 9.74
N GLY A 91 -19.62 -1.25 10.06
CA GLY A 91 -20.48 -2.36 9.65
C GLY A 91 -21.61 -2.59 10.67
N MET A 92 -22.83 -2.83 10.14
CA MET A 92 -23.99 -3.19 10.97
C MET A 92 -24.09 -4.71 11.14
N CYS A 93 -24.47 -5.16 12.33
CA CYS A 93 -24.77 -6.57 12.58
C CYS A 93 -25.82 -6.78 13.66
N LEU A 94 -26.49 -7.92 13.59
CA LEU A 94 -27.18 -8.53 14.70
C LEU A 94 -26.19 -9.48 15.38
N THR A 95 -25.84 -9.22 16.64
CA THR A 95 -24.76 -9.92 17.33
C THR A 95 -25.11 -10.29 18.78
N TYR A 96 -24.19 -11.00 19.44
CA TYR A 96 -24.22 -11.29 20.85
C TYR A 96 -22.78 -11.38 21.37
N PHE A 97 -22.56 -11.04 22.64
CA PHE A 97 -21.22 -10.90 23.20
C PHE A 97 -20.80 -12.04 24.16
N SER A 98 -21.76 -12.85 24.59
CA SER A 98 -21.52 -14.05 25.40
C SER A 98 -22.61 -15.10 25.14
N ASP A 99 -22.40 -16.35 25.64
CA ASP A 99 -23.35 -17.43 25.45
C ASP A 99 -24.73 -17.19 26.08
N ASP A 100 -24.78 -16.43 27.16
CA ASP A 100 -26.00 -16.09 27.87
C ASP A 100 -26.55 -14.69 27.51
N ALA A 101 -25.92 -14.04 26.53
CA ALA A 101 -26.29 -12.68 26.15
C ALA A 101 -27.57 -12.63 25.30
N THR A 102 -28.31 -11.55 25.47
CA THR A 102 -29.38 -11.15 24.55
C THR A 102 -28.81 -10.68 23.23
N LEU A 103 -29.65 -10.72 22.20
CA LEU A 103 -29.26 -10.20 20.89
C LEU A 103 -29.09 -8.69 20.94
N THR A 104 -28.13 -8.19 20.19
CA THR A 104 -27.81 -6.77 20.12
C THR A 104 -27.69 -6.35 18.65
N LEU A 105 -28.37 -5.28 18.27
CA LEU A 105 -28.11 -4.60 17.00
C LEU A 105 -26.99 -3.60 17.22
N GLY A 106 -25.89 -3.79 16.52
CA GLY A 106 -24.69 -3.00 16.68
C GLY A 106 -24.19 -2.39 15.37
N LEU A 107 -23.58 -1.23 15.51
CA LEU A 107 -22.80 -0.57 14.47
C LEU A 107 -21.35 -0.48 14.93
N ALA A 108 -20.46 -1.15 14.23
CA ALA A 108 -19.04 -1.13 14.59
C ALA A 108 -18.45 0.28 14.46
N ASN A 109 -17.90 0.78 15.55
CA ASN A 109 -17.24 2.09 15.68
C ASN A 109 -18.17 3.31 15.63
N ALA A 110 -19.49 3.13 15.75
CA ALA A 110 -20.43 4.24 15.88
C ALA A 110 -21.67 3.86 16.68
N SER A 111 -22.48 4.84 17.07
CA SER A 111 -23.77 4.63 17.71
C SER A 111 -24.80 4.18 16.67
N PHE A 112 -25.39 3.01 16.87
CA PHE A 112 -26.44 2.49 15.99
C PHE A 112 -27.70 3.39 16.08
N SER A 113 -28.14 3.70 17.29
CA SER A 113 -29.35 4.51 17.50
C SER A 113 -29.25 5.90 16.87
N ASP A 114 -28.08 6.55 16.97
CA ASP A 114 -27.88 7.90 16.42
C ASP A 114 -27.77 7.89 14.88
N ARG A 115 -27.21 6.81 14.31
CA ARG A 115 -26.94 6.74 12.86
C ARG A 115 -28.07 6.16 12.03
N VAL A 116 -28.83 5.23 12.56
CA VAL A 116 -29.89 4.52 11.82
C VAL A 116 -31.24 4.47 12.51
N GLY A 117 -31.30 4.95 13.74
CA GLY A 117 -32.54 5.00 14.54
C GLY A 117 -32.69 3.81 15.47
N GLY A 118 -33.83 3.75 16.12
CA GLY A 118 -34.18 2.78 17.16
C GLY A 118 -34.05 3.35 18.56
N LYS A 119 -35.00 2.98 19.40
CA LYS A 119 -35.06 3.43 20.81
C LYS A 119 -35.68 2.35 21.70
N GLU A 120 -35.48 2.46 22.98
CA GLU A 120 -36.13 1.63 24.01
C GLU A 120 -37.65 1.54 23.81
N GLY A 121 -38.18 0.34 23.89
CA GLY A 121 -39.60 0.04 23.69
C GLY A 121 -40.03 -0.18 22.23
N ASP A 122 -39.19 0.05 21.26
CA ASP A 122 -39.48 -0.28 19.86
C ASP A 122 -39.65 -1.79 19.67
N ILE A 123 -40.65 -2.17 18.86
CA ILE A 123 -40.82 -3.57 18.44
C ILE A 123 -40.22 -3.74 17.04
N LEU A 124 -39.22 -4.60 16.95
CA LEU A 124 -38.53 -4.91 15.71
C LEU A 124 -38.91 -6.29 15.19
N THR A 125 -38.93 -6.45 13.88
CA THR A 125 -39.12 -7.72 13.20
C THR A 125 -37.79 -8.14 12.56
N ILE A 126 -37.35 -9.35 12.88
CA ILE A 126 -36.17 -10.00 12.31
C ILE A 126 -36.67 -11.03 11.27
N SER A 127 -36.28 -10.91 10.04
CA SER A 127 -36.63 -11.87 8.96
C SER A 127 -35.36 -12.35 8.25
N LEU A 128 -35.33 -13.63 7.84
CA LEU A 128 -34.20 -14.17 7.10
C LEU A 128 -34.24 -13.62 5.67
N LYS A 129 -33.14 -12.97 5.25
CA LYS A 129 -32.97 -12.55 3.86
C LYS A 129 -32.22 -13.59 3.05
N GLU A 130 -31.09 -14.07 3.59
CA GLU A 130 -30.24 -15.03 2.88
C GLU A 130 -29.57 -16.01 3.84
N LYS A 131 -29.74 -17.31 3.60
CA LYS A 131 -29.15 -18.35 4.45
C LYS A 131 -27.66 -18.49 4.16
N GLY A 132 -26.82 -18.25 5.18
CA GLY A 132 -25.35 -18.37 5.08
C GLY A 132 -24.67 -17.32 4.21
N GLY A 133 -25.39 -16.28 3.75
CA GLY A 133 -24.84 -15.28 2.81
C GLY A 133 -23.64 -14.48 3.32
N PHE A 134 -23.36 -14.54 4.62
CA PHE A 134 -22.20 -13.90 5.24
C PHE A 134 -21.15 -14.90 5.78
N ARG A 135 -21.38 -16.21 5.63
CA ARG A 135 -20.55 -17.24 6.26
C ARG A 135 -19.10 -17.19 5.78
N ASP A 136 -18.89 -17.12 4.49
CA ASP A 136 -17.55 -17.12 3.89
C ASP A 136 -16.76 -15.86 4.28
N VAL A 137 -17.39 -14.69 4.28
CA VAL A 137 -16.79 -13.45 4.77
C VAL A 137 -16.41 -13.58 6.24
N ASN A 138 -17.29 -14.15 7.06
CA ASN A 138 -17.03 -14.35 8.49
C ASN A 138 -15.81 -15.25 8.73
N GLU A 139 -15.61 -16.27 7.89
CA GLU A 139 -14.44 -17.14 7.97
C GLU A 139 -13.16 -16.44 7.51
N ARG A 140 -13.19 -15.72 6.37
CA ARG A 140 -12.02 -14.98 5.87
C ARG A 140 -11.58 -13.84 6.77
N MET A 141 -12.51 -13.23 7.51
CA MET A 141 -12.19 -12.15 8.48
C MET A 141 -11.83 -12.65 9.88
N LYS A 142 -11.49 -13.92 10.04
CA LYS A 142 -10.88 -14.43 11.28
C LYS A 142 -9.47 -13.86 11.41
N LEU A 143 -9.28 -13.05 12.43
CA LEU A 143 -7.98 -12.47 12.75
C LEU A 143 -7.13 -13.42 13.56
N TRP A 144 -5.96 -13.79 13.05
CA TRP A 144 -4.92 -14.39 13.85
C TRP A 144 -4.39 -13.35 14.84
N LYS A 145 -4.20 -13.73 16.09
CA LYS A 145 -3.61 -12.89 17.13
C LYS A 145 -2.88 -13.74 18.13
N THR A 146 -1.68 -13.32 18.50
CA THR A 146 -0.93 -13.87 19.63
C THR A 146 -0.24 -12.72 20.38
N ASP A 147 -0.02 -12.91 21.68
CA ASP A 147 0.78 -12.02 22.51
C ASP A 147 2.17 -12.61 22.80
N ASN A 148 2.54 -13.68 22.11
CA ASN A 148 3.87 -14.27 22.21
C ASN A 148 4.82 -13.56 21.22
N ARG A 149 5.84 -12.87 21.76
CA ARG A 149 6.82 -12.11 20.97
C ARG A 149 7.55 -12.97 19.93
N SER A 150 7.83 -14.23 20.22
CA SER A 150 8.55 -15.12 19.30
C SER A 150 7.81 -15.44 18.00
N ASP A 151 6.51 -15.14 17.93
CA ASP A 151 5.69 -15.35 16.74
C ASP A 151 5.78 -14.18 15.76
N TYR A 152 6.60 -13.16 16.06
CA TYR A 152 6.77 -11.94 15.25
C TYR A 152 8.23 -11.80 14.81
N ASP A 153 8.42 -11.31 13.58
CA ASP A 153 9.74 -11.21 12.94
C ASP A 153 10.62 -10.14 13.59
N SER A 154 10.02 -9.05 14.09
CA SER A 154 10.76 -8.01 14.78
C SER A 154 10.01 -7.45 16.00
N ASP A 155 10.76 -6.77 16.88
CA ASP A 155 10.21 -6.08 18.04
C ASP A 155 9.33 -4.89 17.62
N GLU A 156 9.69 -4.21 16.54
CA GLU A 156 8.91 -3.10 15.98
C GLU A 156 7.55 -3.58 15.49
N MET A 157 7.51 -4.71 14.76
CA MET A 157 6.27 -5.33 14.33
C MET A 157 5.42 -5.72 15.54
N PHE A 158 6.01 -6.34 16.54
CA PHE A 158 5.32 -6.72 17.78
C PHE A 158 4.74 -5.52 18.52
N ALA A 159 5.49 -4.43 18.63
CA ALA A 159 5.04 -3.17 19.22
C ALA A 159 4.06 -2.38 18.33
N ASN A 160 3.87 -2.78 17.08
CA ASN A 160 3.19 -1.99 16.04
C ASN A 160 3.75 -0.56 15.95
N PHE A 161 5.09 -0.40 16.11
CA PHE A 161 5.79 0.88 16.13
C PHE A 161 6.38 1.16 14.75
N TYR A 162 5.98 2.26 14.12
CA TYR A 162 6.50 2.69 12.82
C TYR A 162 6.16 4.16 12.53
N PRO A 163 6.92 4.84 11.63
CA PRO A 163 6.61 6.20 11.23
C PRO A 163 5.33 6.28 10.40
N VAL A 164 4.63 7.41 10.51
CA VAL A 164 3.58 7.81 9.58
C VAL A 164 4.26 8.55 8.43
N GLU A 165 4.13 8.04 7.22
CA GLU A 165 4.85 8.54 6.05
C GLU A 165 3.92 8.76 4.87
N CYS A 166 4.20 9.78 4.09
CA CYS A 166 3.75 10.01 2.73
C CYS A 166 4.73 10.98 2.05
N HIS A 167 4.67 11.06 0.72
CA HIS A 167 5.63 11.87 -0.05
C HIS A 167 5.67 13.36 0.34
N GLY A 168 4.56 13.92 0.81
CA GLY A 168 4.49 15.32 1.26
C GLY A 168 4.88 15.52 2.72
N MET A 169 5.17 14.47 3.49
CA MET A 169 5.45 14.54 4.93
C MET A 169 6.96 14.47 5.21
N LYS A 170 7.43 15.26 6.18
CA LYS A 170 8.80 15.15 6.70
C LYS A 170 9.00 13.78 7.33
N SER A 171 10.08 13.10 6.96
CA SER A 171 10.42 11.80 7.54
C SER A 171 10.63 11.91 9.06
N GLY A 172 10.10 10.93 9.80
CA GLY A 172 10.31 10.84 11.24
C GLY A 172 9.62 11.92 12.08
N VAL A 173 8.70 12.71 11.53
CA VAL A 173 7.98 13.75 12.28
C VAL A 173 6.84 13.19 13.13
N VAL A 174 6.19 12.13 12.66
CA VAL A 174 5.11 11.44 13.37
C VAL A 174 5.36 9.93 13.37
N TYR A 175 5.18 9.31 14.52
CA TYR A 175 5.21 7.86 14.71
C TYR A 175 3.87 7.38 15.26
N ARG A 176 3.60 6.11 15.10
CA ARG A 176 2.45 5.43 15.70
C ARG A 176 2.85 4.11 16.33
N SER A 177 2.12 3.68 17.37
CA SER A 177 2.36 2.40 18.03
C SER A 177 1.11 1.88 18.74
N SER A 178 1.17 0.61 19.20
CA SER A 178 0.33 0.15 20.31
C SER A 178 0.63 0.97 21.56
N ASP A 179 -0.23 0.86 22.57
CA ASP A 179 -0.10 1.61 23.82
C ASP A 179 1.27 1.36 24.50
N PRO A 180 2.12 2.38 24.65
CA PRO A 180 3.37 2.31 25.41
C PRO A 180 3.22 2.64 26.88
N LEU A 181 2.02 3.10 27.32
CA LEU A 181 1.84 3.73 28.63
C LEU A 181 1.68 2.71 29.73
N LEU A 182 0.65 1.85 29.64
CA LEU A 182 0.18 1.05 30.75
C LEU A 182 0.21 -0.45 30.44
N GLU A 183 0.80 -1.22 31.34
CA GLU A 183 0.77 -2.69 31.30
C GLU A 183 -0.67 -3.22 31.21
N SER A 184 -1.59 -2.64 31.97
CA SER A 184 -3.00 -3.06 31.98
C SER A 184 -3.69 -2.99 30.61
N ASN A 185 -3.24 -2.10 29.72
CA ASN A 185 -3.81 -1.94 28.39
C ASN A 185 -3.20 -2.90 27.37
N ASN A 186 -1.92 -3.20 27.53
CA ASN A 186 -1.17 -4.03 26.58
C ASN A 186 0.02 -4.77 27.25
N PRO A 187 -0.26 -5.76 28.10
CA PRO A 187 0.74 -6.36 28.97
C PRO A 187 1.97 -6.91 28.24
N ALA A 188 1.76 -7.45 27.04
CA ALA A 188 2.84 -8.09 26.27
C ALA A 188 3.71 -7.09 25.49
N ARG A 189 3.22 -5.87 25.21
CA ARG A 189 3.79 -5.00 24.17
C ARG A 189 4.20 -3.61 24.66
N TYR A 190 3.68 -3.13 25.79
CA TYR A 190 3.89 -1.74 26.24
C TYR A 190 5.39 -1.41 26.42
N GLU A 191 6.18 -2.31 26.99
CA GLU A 191 7.63 -2.10 27.17
C GLU A 191 8.37 -1.98 25.84
N TYR A 192 7.95 -2.74 24.83
CA TYR A 192 8.54 -2.63 23.48
C TYR A 192 8.21 -1.30 22.84
N ALA A 193 6.96 -0.86 22.91
CA ALA A 193 6.53 0.40 22.36
C ALA A 193 7.20 1.59 23.07
N ASP A 194 7.31 1.56 24.39
CA ASP A 194 8.02 2.58 25.20
C ASP A 194 9.51 2.66 24.85
N ARG A 195 10.17 1.49 24.71
CA ARG A 195 11.57 1.41 24.31
C ARG A 195 11.80 2.01 22.92
N PHE A 196 10.92 1.73 21.94
CA PHE A 196 11.04 2.31 20.61
C PHE A 196 10.75 3.80 20.58
N ALA A 197 9.82 4.29 21.41
CA ALA A 197 9.61 5.72 21.59
C ALA A 197 10.87 6.42 22.08
N ARG A 198 11.60 5.82 23.04
CA ARG A 198 12.89 6.30 23.51
C ARG A 198 13.94 6.29 22.38
N ASN A 199 14.07 5.18 21.67
CA ASN A 199 15.09 5.00 20.62
C ASN A 199 14.88 5.95 19.43
N ALA A 200 13.64 6.22 19.09
CA ALA A 200 13.27 7.17 18.03
C ALA A 200 13.36 8.64 18.49
N GLY A 201 13.73 8.90 19.74
CA GLY A 201 13.85 10.25 20.27
C GLY A 201 12.55 11.03 20.30
N ILE A 202 11.41 10.36 20.56
CA ILE A 202 10.09 10.98 20.59
C ILE A 202 10.06 12.12 21.63
N ASN A 203 9.79 13.34 21.18
CA ASN A 203 9.68 14.47 22.08
C ASN A 203 8.30 14.55 22.76
N THR A 204 7.24 14.27 22.02
CA THR A 204 5.87 14.39 22.51
C THR A 204 5.10 13.10 22.28
N ILE A 205 4.56 12.51 23.34
CA ILE A 205 3.70 11.33 23.28
C ILE A 205 2.25 11.76 23.48
N ILE A 206 1.35 11.30 22.62
CA ILE A 206 -0.08 11.65 22.63
C ILE A 206 -0.88 10.35 22.74
N SER A 207 -1.41 10.06 23.93
CA SER A 207 -2.39 8.98 24.11
C SER A 207 -3.78 9.48 23.73
N ILE A 208 -4.40 8.74 22.80
CA ILE A 208 -5.79 8.95 22.39
C ILE A 208 -6.72 7.85 22.93
N ALA A 209 -6.21 7.04 23.88
CA ALA A 209 -6.95 5.96 24.54
C ALA A 209 -7.18 6.19 26.01
N ASP A 210 -6.27 6.87 26.69
CA ASP A 210 -6.23 7.02 28.14
C ASP A 210 -6.53 8.44 28.57
N THR A 211 -6.92 8.58 29.83
CA THR A 211 -7.00 9.85 30.54
C THR A 211 -5.79 10.02 31.45
N GLU A 212 -5.49 11.23 31.81
CA GLU A 212 -4.45 11.52 32.80
C GLU A 212 -4.75 10.86 34.17
N GLU A 213 -6.05 10.75 34.52
CA GLU A 213 -6.51 10.06 35.74
C GLU A 213 -6.20 8.56 35.67
N ASP A 214 -6.40 7.90 34.53
CA ASP A 214 -6.03 6.49 34.32
C ASP A 214 -4.53 6.30 34.57
N TRP A 215 -3.69 7.19 34.00
CA TRP A 215 -2.24 7.18 34.17
C TRP A 215 -1.83 7.38 35.63
N GLN A 216 -2.30 8.45 36.27
CA GLN A 216 -1.95 8.76 37.66
C GLN A 216 -2.38 7.67 38.61
N SER A 217 -3.54 7.06 38.40
CA SER A 217 -4.06 5.95 39.19
C SER A 217 -3.19 4.71 39.06
N ALA A 218 -2.74 4.36 37.86
CA ALA A 218 -1.85 3.22 37.61
C ALA A 218 -0.48 3.43 38.25
N VAL A 219 0.11 4.61 38.10
CA VAL A 219 1.41 4.95 38.73
C VAL A 219 1.31 4.91 40.26
N ALA A 220 0.24 5.46 40.84
CA ALA A 220 0.01 5.44 42.29
C ALA A 220 -0.23 4.03 42.84
N ALA A 221 -0.83 3.15 42.06
CA ALA A 221 -1.04 1.74 42.42
C ALA A 221 0.23 0.87 42.29
N GLY A 222 1.32 1.42 41.72
CA GLY A 222 2.53 0.66 41.43
C GLY A 222 2.35 -0.39 40.31
N SER A 223 1.37 -0.17 39.42
CA SER A 223 1.17 -0.99 38.21
C SER A 223 2.32 -0.77 37.22
N GLY A 224 2.58 -1.75 36.34
CA GLY A 224 3.58 -1.59 35.27
C GLY A 224 3.21 -0.43 34.32
N PHE A 225 4.21 0.36 34.00
CA PHE A 225 4.06 1.50 33.06
C PHE A 225 5.36 1.75 32.27
N GLY A 226 5.27 2.43 31.12
CA GLY A 226 6.40 2.79 30.30
C GLY A 226 7.34 3.77 31.01
N GLU A 227 8.59 3.43 31.17
CA GLU A 227 9.59 4.28 31.84
C GLU A 227 9.83 5.58 31.04
N TYR A 228 9.90 5.49 29.72
CA TYR A 228 10.08 6.68 28.89
C TYR A 228 8.82 7.54 28.86
N CYS A 229 7.64 6.94 28.86
CA CYS A 229 6.38 7.65 29.02
C CYS A 229 6.36 8.45 30.33
N ASN A 230 6.85 7.88 31.45
CA ASN A 230 6.95 8.58 32.71
C ASN A 230 7.96 9.73 32.69
N GLU A 231 9.09 9.54 31.99
CA GLU A 231 10.04 10.64 31.74
C GLU A 231 9.38 11.76 30.92
N ARG A 232 8.61 11.45 29.89
CA ARG A 232 7.86 12.46 29.11
C ARG A 232 6.75 13.14 29.94
N TYR A 233 6.03 12.37 30.77
CA TYR A 233 5.04 12.93 31.67
C TYR A 233 5.63 13.97 32.64
N SER A 234 6.75 13.66 33.28
CA SER A 234 7.43 14.59 34.18
C SER A 234 7.94 15.87 33.52
N LYS A 235 8.10 15.84 32.18
CA LYS A 235 8.47 16.98 31.36
C LYS A 235 7.29 17.71 30.71
N GLY A 236 6.06 17.29 31.01
CA GLY A 236 4.84 17.84 30.41
C GLY A 236 4.67 17.48 28.92
N ALA A 237 5.31 16.41 28.48
CA ALA A 237 5.36 15.98 27.09
C ALA A 237 4.66 14.63 26.83
N LEU A 238 3.91 14.10 27.80
CA LEU A 238 2.92 13.04 27.64
C LEU A 238 1.53 13.67 27.79
N LEU A 239 0.75 13.62 26.72
CA LEU A 239 -0.53 14.32 26.59
C LEU A 239 -1.67 13.31 26.44
N PHE A 240 -2.82 13.62 27.05
CA PHE A 240 -3.98 12.75 27.09
C PHE A 240 -5.16 13.37 26.36
N HIS A 241 -5.60 12.75 25.28
CA HIS A 241 -6.67 13.21 24.40
C HIS A 241 -7.62 12.07 24.02
N LYS A 242 -8.17 11.37 25.00
CA LYS A 242 -9.08 10.23 24.81
C LYS A 242 -10.32 10.63 24.02
N PHE A 243 -10.57 9.93 22.91
CA PHE A 243 -11.78 10.05 22.10
C PHE A 243 -12.21 8.69 21.51
N ASN A 244 -13.44 8.63 21.03
CA ASN A 244 -13.99 7.44 20.38
C ASN A 244 -13.69 7.45 18.87
N VAL A 245 -13.93 6.32 18.21
CA VAL A 245 -13.66 6.14 16.77
C VAL A 245 -14.61 6.93 15.86
N ASP A 246 -15.82 7.26 16.30
CA ASP A 246 -16.72 8.14 15.56
C ASP A 246 -16.32 9.61 15.74
N ILE A 247 -15.26 10.00 15.07
CA ILE A 247 -14.71 11.35 15.13
C ILE A 247 -15.60 12.43 14.48
N PHE A 248 -16.69 12.04 13.80
CA PHE A 248 -17.60 12.97 13.13
C PHE A 248 -18.73 13.48 14.05
N VAL A 249 -18.89 12.89 15.23
CA VAL A 249 -19.76 13.43 16.29
C VAL A 249 -19.08 14.65 16.91
N ASP A 250 -19.83 15.74 17.10
CA ASP A 250 -19.29 17.05 17.51
C ASP A 250 -18.39 16.99 18.75
N GLU A 251 -18.80 16.22 19.77
CA GLU A 251 -18.00 16.03 20.99
C GLU A 251 -16.63 15.40 20.69
N GLN A 252 -16.59 14.38 19.84
CA GLN A 252 -15.36 13.68 19.51
C GLN A 252 -14.49 14.51 18.56
N ALA A 253 -15.12 15.20 17.60
CA ALA A 253 -14.44 16.13 16.70
C ALA A 253 -13.72 17.25 17.48
N ALA A 254 -14.39 17.81 18.50
CA ALA A 254 -13.78 18.82 19.38
C ALA A 254 -12.56 18.26 20.15
N LYS A 255 -12.58 16.97 20.54
CA LYS A 255 -11.42 16.31 21.18
C LYS A 255 -10.27 16.13 20.21
N VAL A 256 -10.54 15.73 18.95
CA VAL A 256 -9.55 15.69 17.88
C VAL A 256 -8.93 17.07 17.65
N GLY A 257 -9.75 18.13 17.62
CA GLY A 257 -9.25 19.50 17.49
C GLY A 257 -8.28 19.90 18.62
N ARG A 258 -8.60 19.56 19.88
CA ARG A 258 -7.68 19.80 21.01
C ARG A 258 -6.38 19.03 20.88
N MET A 259 -6.43 17.77 20.45
CA MET A 259 -5.23 16.95 20.21
C MET A 259 -4.34 17.58 19.13
N LEU A 260 -4.92 18.04 18.01
CA LEU A 260 -4.14 18.67 16.93
C LEU A 260 -3.54 20.02 17.36
N ARG A 261 -4.23 20.81 18.20
CA ARG A 261 -3.65 22.01 18.83
C ARG A 261 -2.47 21.65 19.72
N ALA A 262 -2.60 20.59 20.50
CA ALA A 262 -1.49 20.11 21.32
C ALA A 262 -0.27 19.72 20.47
N MET A 263 -0.44 19.18 19.24
CA MET A 263 0.68 18.99 18.33
C MET A 263 1.30 20.32 17.87
N ILE A 264 0.48 21.35 17.61
CA ILE A 264 0.98 22.69 17.22
C ILE A 264 1.78 23.36 18.34
N GLU A 265 1.41 23.13 19.59
CA GLU A 265 2.01 23.73 20.78
C GLU A 265 3.24 23.00 21.31
N ASN A 266 3.47 21.76 20.84
CA ASN A 266 4.56 20.91 21.30
C ASN A 266 5.51 20.55 20.15
N ASN A 267 6.66 19.96 20.49
CA ASN A 267 7.73 19.70 19.52
C ASN A 267 7.67 18.27 18.96
N PRO A 268 7.89 18.08 17.64
CA PRO A 268 8.15 16.78 17.05
C PRO A 268 9.52 16.22 17.50
N PRO A 269 9.80 14.92 17.31
CA PRO A 269 8.91 13.88 16.78
C PRO A 269 7.75 13.55 17.73
N TYR A 270 6.57 13.30 17.14
CA TYR A 270 5.38 12.89 17.88
C TYR A 270 5.20 11.38 17.84
N LEU A 271 4.70 10.80 18.94
CA LEU A 271 4.13 9.47 18.94
C LEU A 271 2.64 9.56 19.23
N ILE A 272 1.80 9.08 18.33
CA ILE A 272 0.35 8.97 18.54
C ILE A 272 0.04 7.49 18.80
N CYS A 273 -0.61 7.20 19.91
CA CYS A 273 -0.93 5.83 20.31
C CYS A 273 -2.37 5.69 20.81
N CYS A 274 -2.94 4.52 20.56
CA CYS A 274 -4.14 4.02 21.22
C CYS A 274 -3.90 2.57 21.65
N SER A 275 -4.88 1.86 22.18
CA SER A 275 -4.67 0.51 22.71
C SER A 275 -3.90 -0.42 21.72
N MET A 276 -4.29 -0.47 20.45
CA MET A 276 -3.61 -1.26 19.42
C MET A 276 -2.74 -0.42 18.46
N GLY A 277 -2.87 0.91 18.48
CA GLY A 277 -2.24 1.77 17.46
C GLY A 277 -2.82 1.57 16.06
N ARG A 278 -4.01 0.99 15.93
CA ARG A 278 -4.62 0.56 14.67
C ARG A 278 -5.76 1.50 14.22
N ASP A 279 -6.88 1.51 14.93
CA ASP A 279 -8.12 2.14 14.46
C ASP A 279 -8.10 3.66 14.67
N ARG A 280 -8.22 4.16 15.92
CA ARG A 280 -8.19 5.61 16.23
C ARG A 280 -6.90 6.27 15.72
N THR A 281 -5.77 5.64 15.99
CA THR A 281 -4.47 6.11 15.51
C THR A 281 -4.41 6.13 13.98
N GLY A 282 -5.02 5.13 13.31
CA GLY A 282 -5.14 5.07 11.86
C GLY A 282 -5.93 6.24 11.28
N LEU A 283 -7.08 6.60 11.88
CA LEU A 283 -7.88 7.77 11.49
C LEU A 283 -7.07 9.07 11.54
N ILE A 284 -6.36 9.28 12.65
CA ILE A 284 -5.53 10.48 12.80
C ILE A 284 -4.37 10.46 11.79
N SER A 285 -3.75 9.30 11.57
CA SER A 285 -2.68 9.18 10.56
C SER A 285 -3.16 9.59 9.17
N ILE A 286 -4.37 9.16 8.77
CA ILE A 286 -4.96 9.57 7.48
C ILE A 286 -5.15 11.09 7.43
N ILE A 287 -5.70 11.72 8.48
CA ILE A 287 -5.85 13.18 8.53
C ILE A 287 -4.51 13.89 8.33
N LEU A 288 -3.46 13.45 9.03
CA LEU A 288 -2.13 14.06 8.94
C LEU A 288 -1.48 13.83 7.56
N GLN A 289 -1.62 12.64 6.98
CA GLN A 289 -1.14 12.33 5.63
C GLN A 289 -1.87 13.20 4.59
N VAL A 290 -3.20 13.34 4.68
CA VAL A 290 -3.99 14.18 3.77
C VAL A 290 -3.55 15.65 3.86
N LEU A 291 -3.31 16.18 5.07
CA LEU A 291 -2.80 17.53 5.25
C LEU A 291 -1.42 17.75 4.62
N ALA A 292 -0.57 16.72 4.65
CA ALA A 292 0.77 16.77 4.07
C ALA A 292 0.80 16.54 2.55
N GLY A 293 -0.31 16.07 1.98
CA GLY A 293 -0.39 15.61 0.59
C GLY A 293 -0.01 14.14 0.47
N THR A 294 -0.96 13.28 0.12
CA THR A 294 -0.78 11.82 0.10
C THR A 294 -1.51 11.19 -1.08
N THR A 295 -1.07 10.02 -1.49
CA THR A 295 -1.79 9.16 -2.44
C THR A 295 -2.63 8.11 -1.71
N TYR A 296 -3.53 7.44 -2.47
CA TYR A 296 -4.31 6.34 -1.93
C TYR A 296 -3.41 5.19 -1.45
N GLU A 297 -2.39 4.83 -2.22
CA GLU A 297 -1.46 3.74 -1.93
C GLU A 297 -0.66 3.99 -0.65
N GLU A 298 -0.30 5.24 -0.38
CA GLU A 298 0.38 5.61 0.86
C GLU A 298 -0.54 5.50 2.08
N ILE A 299 -1.82 5.87 1.92
CA ILE A 299 -2.83 5.65 2.96
C ILE A 299 -3.06 4.16 3.17
N GLU A 300 -3.25 3.39 2.09
CA GLU A 300 -3.45 1.94 2.16
C GLU A 300 -2.28 1.27 2.88
N SER A 301 -1.06 1.49 2.38
CA SER A 301 0.16 0.91 2.95
C SER A 301 0.30 1.27 4.44
N GLY A 302 0.19 2.55 4.79
CA GLY A 302 0.33 3.01 6.18
C GLY A 302 -0.76 2.49 7.12
N TYR A 303 -2.00 2.38 6.66
CA TYR A 303 -3.13 1.90 7.47
C TYR A 303 -3.11 0.38 7.63
N MET A 304 -2.96 -0.35 6.52
CA MET A 304 -3.00 -1.81 6.50
C MET A 304 -1.75 -2.43 7.13
N ARG A 305 -0.64 -1.71 7.22
CA ARG A 305 0.55 -2.14 7.97
C ARG A 305 0.24 -2.54 9.41
N SER A 306 -0.70 -1.85 10.09
CA SER A 306 -1.14 -2.26 11.42
C SER A 306 -1.84 -3.63 11.41
N TYR A 307 -2.60 -3.95 10.37
CA TYR A 307 -3.25 -5.26 10.22
C TYR A 307 -2.23 -6.36 9.96
N TYR A 308 -1.22 -6.08 9.14
CA TYR A 308 -0.09 -6.98 8.96
C TYR A 308 0.66 -7.19 10.29
N ASN A 309 1.02 -6.12 10.98
CA ASN A 309 1.78 -6.20 12.23
C ASN A 309 1.04 -6.98 13.33
N TRP A 310 -0.27 -6.78 13.49
CA TRP A 310 -1.06 -7.45 14.51
C TRP A 310 -1.54 -8.84 14.13
N HIS A 311 -1.86 -9.06 12.87
CA HIS A 311 -2.70 -10.18 12.42
C HIS A 311 -2.07 -10.97 11.28
N ARG A 312 -0.87 -10.62 10.82
CA ARG A 312 -0.18 -11.25 9.67
C ARG A 312 -1.03 -11.23 8.40
N LEU A 313 -1.87 -10.22 8.25
CA LEU A 313 -2.76 -10.08 7.11
C LEU A 313 -1.95 -9.72 5.86
N GLN A 314 -1.77 -10.68 4.98
CA GLN A 314 -0.96 -10.55 3.77
C GLN A 314 -1.73 -9.81 2.67
N PRO A 315 -1.08 -8.87 1.93
CA PRO A 315 -1.71 -8.12 0.84
C PRO A 315 -2.28 -8.98 -0.29
N SER A 316 -1.75 -10.20 -0.49
CA SER A 316 -2.19 -11.15 -1.53
C SER A 316 -3.41 -11.98 -1.15
N SER A 317 -3.87 -11.93 0.11
CA SER A 317 -4.96 -12.79 0.57
C SER A 317 -6.34 -12.23 0.26
N GLU A 318 -7.33 -13.12 0.01
CA GLU A 318 -8.74 -12.71 -0.09
C GLU A 318 -9.20 -11.97 1.16
N SER A 319 -8.70 -12.39 2.34
CA SER A 319 -8.96 -11.72 3.60
C SER A 319 -8.50 -10.25 3.58
N TYR A 320 -7.34 -9.96 2.99
CA TYR A 320 -6.86 -8.57 2.86
C TYR A 320 -7.86 -7.68 2.12
N ASN A 321 -8.40 -8.16 1.01
CA ASN A 321 -9.39 -7.43 0.22
C ASN A 321 -10.70 -7.18 1.00
N ASP A 322 -11.14 -8.15 1.80
CA ASP A 322 -12.30 -7.97 2.69
C ASP A 322 -12.01 -6.90 3.75
N PHE A 323 -10.83 -6.93 4.39
CA PHE A 323 -10.41 -5.90 5.36
C PHE A 323 -10.24 -4.53 4.70
N LEU A 324 -9.59 -4.48 3.56
CA LEU A 324 -9.39 -3.27 2.79
C LEU A 324 -10.73 -2.59 2.48
N THR A 325 -11.68 -3.34 1.92
CA THR A 325 -12.99 -2.82 1.53
C THR A 325 -13.83 -2.44 2.74
N ARG A 326 -13.95 -3.33 3.73
CA ARG A 326 -14.85 -3.15 4.87
C ARG A 326 -14.32 -2.21 5.94
N ILE A 327 -13.02 -2.00 6.01
CA ILE A 327 -12.39 -1.15 7.01
C ILE A 327 -11.90 0.14 6.36
N LEU A 328 -10.88 0.07 5.51
CA LEU A 328 -10.24 1.27 4.98
C LEU A 328 -11.12 2.02 3.99
N HIS A 329 -11.68 1.35 2.98
CA HIS A 329 -12.48 2.04 1.97
C HIS A 329 -13.74 2.67 2.57
N ARG A 330 -14.42 1.97 3.50
CA ARG A 330 -15.55 2.56 4.24
C ARG A 330 -15.12 3.78 5.05
N THR A 331 -13.98 3.68 5.74
CA THR A 331 -13.44 4.81 6.51
C THR A 331 -13.17 6.01 5.60
N LEU A 332 -12.49 5.82 4.48
CA LEU A 332 -12.20 6.88 3.52
C LEU A 332 -13.48 7.45 2.89
N TYR A 333 -14.45 6.59 2.58
CA TYR A 333 -15.75 7.00 2.05
C TYR A 333 -16.49 7.94 3.02
N ILE A 334 -16.52 7.60 4.31
CA ILE A 334 -17.10 8.43 5.36
C ILE A 334 -16.32 9.73 5.53
N MET A 335 -14.98 9.66 5.58
CA MET A 335 -14.12 10.82 5.73
C MET A 335 -14.29 11.81 4.57
N SER A 336 -14.36 11.31 3.33
CA SER A 336 -14.55 12.14 2.13
C SER A 336 -15.92 12.83 2.07
N ARG A 337 -16.82 12.52 2.99
CA ARG A 337 -18.19 13.09 3.12
C ARG A 337 -18.45 13.68 4.51
N GLU A 338 -17.38 13.92 5.27
CA GLU A 338 -17.45 14.54 6.62
C GLU A 338 -18.40 13.82 7.60
N GLY A 339 -18.59 12.51 7.42
CA GLY A 339 -19.49 11.68 8.21
C GLY A 339 -20.95 11.69 7.76
N ASP A 340 -21.32 12.48 6.74
CA ASP A 340 -22.68 12.55 6.20
C ASP A 340 -22.89 11.49 5.13
N VAL A 341 -23.21 10.27 5.57
CA VAL A 341 -23.46 9.11 4.72
C VAL A 341 -24.67 8.32 5.19
N ASP A 342 -25.43 7.75 4.25
CA ASP A 342 -26.40 6.70 4.59
C ASP A 342 -25.65 5.41 4.95
N ILE A 343 -25.58 5.12 6.24
CA ILE A 343 -24.86 3.96 6.78
C ILE A 343 -25.39 2.64 6.20
N ALA A 344 -26.70 2.50 6.03
CA ALA A 344 -27.30 1.27 5.50
C ALA A 344 -26.96 1.06 4.02
N GLU A 345 -26.97 2.14 3.23
CA GLU A 345 -26.53 2.10 1.83
C GLU A 345 -25.05 1.73 1.74
N MET A 346 -24.21 2.43 2.48
CA MET A 346 -22.76 2.18 2.52
C MET A 346 -22.43 0.73 2.95
N CYS A 347 -23.12 0.19 3.95
CA CYS A 347 -22.91 -1.19 4.40
C CYS A 347 -23.25 -2.23 3.33
N SER A 348 -24.13 -1.90 2.40
CA SER A 348 -24.51 -2.77 1.27
C SER A 348 -23.51 -2.73 0.10
N MET A 349 -22.59 -1.74 0.08
CA MET A 349 -21.62 -1.60 -0.98
C MET A 349 -20.54 -2.69 -0.89
N THR A 350 -20.27 -3.32 -2.02
CA THR A 350 -19.20 -4.33 -2.20
C THR A 350 -17.91 -3.75 -2.76
N SER A 351 -17.95 -2.51 -3.29
CA SER A 351 -16.80 -1.75 -3.78
C SER A 351 -17.03 -0.26 -3.58
N PHE A 352 -15.96 0.52 -3.57
CA PHE A 352 -15.99 1.96 -3.33
C PHE A 352 -15.31 2.72 -4.47
N PRO A 353 -15.82 3.91 -4.85
CA PRO A 353 -15.24 4.73 -5.91
C PRO A 353 -13.99 5.47 -5.40
N ILE A 354 -12.84 4.82 -5.42
CA ILE A 354 -11.60 5.33 -4.82
C ILE A 354 -11.17 6.66 -5.45
N ALA A 355 -11.30 6.82 -6.76
CA ALA A 355 -10.96 8.07 -7.45
C ALA A 355 -11.81 9.26 -6.92
N ASP A 356 -13.15 9.10 -6.82
CA ASP A 356 -14.05 10.13 -6.25
C ASP A 356 -13.74 10.40 -4.76
N ILE A 357 -13.42 9.36 -4.00
CA ILE A 357 -13.01 9.50 -2.60
C ILE A 357 -11.76 10.37 -2.50
N MET A 358 -10.71 10.05 -3.25
CA MET A 358 -9.43 10.74 -3.18
C MET A 358 -9.50 12.18 -3.71
N GLU A 359 -10.35 12.44 -4.70
CA GLU A 359 -10.62 13.80 -5.17
C GLU A 359 -11.25 14.67 -4.07
N ARG A 360 -12.21 14.12 -3.31
CA ARG A 360 -12.94 14.85 -2.25
C ARG A 360 -12.19 14.94 -0.93
N LEU A 361 -11.38 13.93 -0.61
CA LEU A 361 -10.80 13.73 0.71
C LEU A 361 -10.02 14.94 1.23
N PRO A 362 -9.17 15.64 0.44
CA PRO A 362 -8.44 16.81 0.93
C PRO A 362 -9.35 17.93 1.39
N SER A 363 -10.36 18.28 0.59
CA SER A 363 -11.33 19.35 0.94
C SER A 363 -12.23 18.95 2.10
N ALA A 364 -12.65 17.68 2.17
CA ALA A 364 -13.47 17.17 3.26
C ALA A 364 -12.70 17.15 4.60
N VAL A 365 -11.43 16.76 4.60
CA VAL A 365 -10.58 16.81 5.79
C VAL A 365 -10.38 18.26 6.25
N GLU A 366 -10.08 19.19 5.35
CA GLU A 366 -9.94 20.61 5.71
C GLU A 366 -11.25 21.20 6.26
N SER A 367 -12.39 20.90 5.63
CA SER A 367 -13.72 21.27 6.10
C SER A 367 -14.02 20.69 7.50
N TYR A 368 -13.74 19.40 7.70
CA TYR A 368 -13.88 18.74 9.00
C TYR A 368 -13.04 19.43 10.09
N LEU A 369 -11.77 19.70 9.80
CA LEU A 369 -10.87 20.35 10.76
C LEU A 369 -11.36 21.73 11.16
N LYS A 370 -11.87 22.50 10.20
CA LYS A 370 -12.39 23.84 10.44
C LYS A 370 -13.74 23.83 11.13
N ASN A 371 -14.70 23.10 10.61
CA ASN A 371 -16.10 23.22 10.96
C ASN A 371 -16.52 22.33 12.13
N LYS A 372 -15.89 21.14 12.29
CA LYS A 372 -16.21 20.18 13.36
C LYS A 372 -15.13 20.12 14.44
N ALA A 373 -13.86 20.00 14.07
CA ALA A 373 -12.75 20.00 15.02
C ALA A 373 -12.42 21.41 15.55
N GLY A 374 -12.90 22.47 14.89
CA GLY A 374 -12.85 23.86 15.36
C GLY A 374 -11.46 24.50 15.23
N LEU A 375 -10.60 24.03 14.33
CA LEU A 375 -9.32 24.68 14.07
C LEU A 375 -9.51 25.93 13.20
N SER A 376 -8.73 26.96 13.49
CA SER A 376 -8.63 28.09 12.56
C SER A 376 -7.80 27.72 11.33
N ILE A 377 -7.95 28.50 10.27
CA ILE A 377 -7.11 28.33 9.04
C ILE A 377 -5.63 28.47 9.41
N GLU A 378 -5.30 29.42 10.30
CA GLU A 378 -3.91 29.62 10.75
C GLU A 378 -3.36 28.39 11.50
N GLU A 379 -4.18 27.75 12.34
CA GLU A 379 -3.80 26.52 13.05
C GLU A 379 -3.61 25.34 12.05
N ILE A 380 -4.47 25.21 11.04
CA ILE A 380 -4.35 24.19 9.99
C ILE A 380 -3.04 24.41 9.21
N GLU A 381 -2.73 25.65 8.82
CA GLU A 381 -1.50 25.97 8.10
C GLU A 381 -0.24 25.74 8.97
N LYS A 382 -0.28 26.06 10.26
CA LYS A 382 0.80 25.74 11.20
C LYS A 382 1.03 24.23 11.29
N LEU A 383 -0.04 23.45 11.42
CA LEU A 383 0.04 21.99 11.46
C LEU A 383 0.62 21.46 10.15
N ARG A 384 0.13 21.95 9.00
CA ARG A 384 0.69 21.62 7.68
C ARG A 384 2.17 21.94 7.60
N GLY A 385 2.61 23.09 8.06
CA GLY A 385 4.02 23.51 8.10
C GLY A 385 4.91 22.63 9.01
N ILE A 386 4.35 22.09 10.10
CA ILE A 386 5.05 21.12 10.96
C ILE A 386 5.26 19.79 10.21
N LEU A 387 4.20 19.32 9.56
CA LEU A 387 4.16 18.00 8.93
C LEU A 387 4.87 17.98 7.57
N SER A 388 4.61 19.00 6.73
CA SER A 388 4.98 18.98 5.33
C SER A 388 6.41 19.41 5.12
N VAL A 389 7.01 18.84 4.10
CA VAL A 389 8.23 19.37 3.50
C VAL A 389 7.86 20.73 2.90
N GLY A 390 8.29 21.83 3.53
CA GLY A 390 7.96 23.20 3.06
C GLY A 390 8.49 23.41 1.63
N ASN A 391 7.81 24.27 0.87
CA ASN A 391 8.27 24.66 -0.48
C ASN A 391 9.69 25.29 -0.51
N ASP A 392 10.23 25.67 0.68
CA ASP A 392 11.58 26.22 0.86
C ASP A 392 12.59 25.23 1.44
N THR A 393 12.17 24.00 1.79
CA THR A 393 13.16 22.95 2.01
C THR A 393 13.73 22.62 0.64
N PRO A 394 15.06 22.59 0.44
CA PRO A 394 15.61 21.96 -0.76
C PRO A 394 14.88 20.62 -0.83
N LYS A 395 14.17 20.33 -1.95
CA LYS A 395 13.67 18.98 -2.22
C LYS A 395 14.80 18.07 -1.75
N GLU A 396 14.64 17.35 -0.62
CA GLU A 396 15.52 16.22 -0.36
C GLU A 396 15.45 15.47 -1.66
N SER A 397 16.53 15.48 -2.37
CA SER A 397 16.53 15.26 -3.80
C SER A 397 15.85 13.94 -3.99
N LEU A 398 14.68 13.97 -4.64
CA LEU A 398 14.03 12.76 -5.12
C LEU A 398 15.14 11.87 -5.63
N PRO A 399 15.18 10.59 -5.31
CA PRO A 399 16.25 9.74 -5.78
C PRO A 399 16.37 9.92 -7.28
N VAL A 400 17.53 10.36 -7.74
CA VAL A 400 17.82 10.55 -9.16
C VAL A 400 17.90 9.15 -9.77
N VAL A 401 16.99 8.83 -10.67
CA VAL A 401 16.94 7.52 -11.32
C VAL A 401 17.46 7.63 -12.75
N ILE A 402 18.39 6.77 -13.08
CA ILE A 402 18.87 6.57 -14.46
C ILE A 402 18.53 5.14 -14.87
N LEU A 403 17.82 5.01 -15.98
CA LEU A 403 17.53 3.72 -16.61
C LEU A 403 18.58 3.44 -17.68
N ASP A 404 19.24 2.31 -17.62
CA ASP A 404 20.17 1.81 -18.65
C ASP A 404 19.56 0.55 -19.28
N THR A 405 19.16 0.62 -20.54
CA THR A 405 18.23 -0.29 -21.19
C THR A 405 18.71 -0.70 -22.58
N ASP A 406 18.46 -1.94 -22.96
CA ASP A 406 18.66 -2.45 -24.32
C ASP A 406 17.36 -2.45 -25.13
N ILE A 407 16.49 -1.48 -24.84
CA ILE A 407 15.20 -1.26 -25.48
C ILE A 407 15.18 -1.71 -26.94
N ALA A 408 14.26 -2.59 -27.28
CA ALA A 408 14.00 -3.26 -28.56
C ALA A 408 14.17 -4.79 -28.55
N SER A 409 14.55 -5.40 -27.42
CA SER A 409 14.65 -6.86 -27.29
C SER A 409 13.35 -7.48 -26.83
N SER A 410 12.82 -6.95 -25.75
CA SER A 410 11.58 -7.42 -25.12
C SER A 410 10.71 -6.23 -24.71
N ALA A 411 9.44 -6.48 -24.43
CA ALA A 411 8.51 -5.39 -24.14
C ALA A 411 8.55 -4.95 -22.67
N ASP A 412 9.21 -5.68 -21.78
CA ASP A 412 9.32 -5.34 -20.35
C ASP A 412 10.21 -4.14 -20.08
N ASP A 413 11.18 -3.80 -20.95
CA ASP A 413 11.81 -2.48 -20.98
C ASP A 413 10.77 -1.35 -20.96
N LEU A 414 9.78 -1.44 -21.86
CA LEU A 414 8.74 -0.42 -22.01
C LEU A 414 7.79 -0.39 -20.81
N VAL A 415 7.54 -1.54 -20.18
CA VAL A 415 6.76 -1.64 -18.94
C VAL A 415 7.51 -0.94 -17.82
N THR A 416 8.80 -1.20 -17.67
CA THR A 416 9.66 -0.54 -16.68
C THR A 416 9.72 0.96 -16.89
N MET A 417 9.84 1.43 -18.15
CA MET A 417 9.76 2.85 -18.50
C MET A 417 8.41 3.46 -18.12
N SER A 418 7.30 2.80 -18.46
CA SER A 418 5.94 3.24 -18.10
C SER A 418 5.81 3.46 -16.59
N CYS A 419 6.32 2.51 -15.80
CA CYS A 419 6.31 2.61 -14.34
C CYS A 419 7.15 3.80 -13.84
N LEU A 420 8.31 4.06 -14.42
CA LEU A 420 9.18 5.17 -14.02
C LEU A 420 8.57 6.54 -14.33
N TYR A 421 7.93 6.72 -15.50
CA TYR A 421 7.20 7.95 -15.80
C TYR A 421 6.08 8.19 -14.80
N HIS A 422 5.31 7.15 -14.52
CA HIS A 422 4.24 7.22 -13.54
C HIS A 422 4.74 7.61 -12.15
N MET A 423 5.91 7.08 -11.74
CA MET A 423 6.52 7.45 -10.46
C MET A 423 7.06 8.87 -10.45
N ALA A 424 7.56 9.34 -11.59
CA ALA A 424 7.98 10.74 -11.76
C ALA A 424 6.78 11.69 -11.66
N ASP A 425 5.66 11.38 -12.30
CA ASP A 425 4.40 12.12 -12.20
C ASP A 425 3.89 12.22 -10.75
N LYS A 426 4.04 11.14 -9.99
CA LYS A 426 3.68 11.10 -8.56
C LYS A 426 4.74 11.74 -7.64
N GLY A 427 5.80 12.32 -8.19
CA GLY A 427 6.85 12.97 -7.43
C GLY A 427 7.63 12.03 -6.51
N LYS A 428 7.71 10.74 -6.85
CA LYS A 428 8.46 9.72 -6.07
C LYS A 428 9.91 9.59 -6.50
N VAL A 429 10.21 9.91 -7.76
CA VAL A 429 11.55 9.84 -8.34
C VAL A 429 11.82 11.05 -9.23
N ASN A 430 13.08 11.41 -9.38
CA ASN A 430 13.57 12.24 -10.46
C ASN A 430 14.09 11.32 -11.56
N PHE A 431 13.23 10.96 -12.53
CA PHE A 431 13.62 10.16 -13.69
C PHE A 431 14.49 11.03 -14.61
N ALA A 432 15.81 10.96 -14.42
CA ALA A 432 16.74 11.90 -15.00
C ALA A 432 17.12 11.58 -16.45
N ALA A 433 17.27 10.28 -16.76
CA ALA A 433 17.74 9.87 -18.09
C ALA A 433 17.45 8.39 -18.42
N ILE A 434 17.42 8.12 -19.72
CA ILE A 434 17.44 6.81 -20.35
C ILE A 434 18.78 6.68 -21.08
N MET A 435 19.54 5.66 -20.73
CA MET A 435 20.79 5.32 -21.41
C MET A 435 20.55 4.11 -22.31
N VAL A 436 20.53 4.34 -23.61
CA VAL A 436 20.33 3.29 -24.60
C VAL A 436 21.66 2.58 -24.83
N ASN A 437 21.73 1.30 -24.55
CA ASN A 437 22.96 0.52 -24.63
C ASN A 437 23.07 -0.39 -25.87
N ARG A 438 22.08 -0.31 -26.79
CA ARG A 438 22.17 -0.85 -28.16
C ARG A 438 22.64 0.19 -29.13
N ASN A 439 23.43 -0.26 -30.11
CA ASN A 439 23.86 0.56 -31.24
C ASN A 439 22.68 0.80 -32.22
N GLY A 440 22.39 2.04 -32.52
CA GLY A 440 21.42 2.43 -33.54
C GLY A 440 20.41 3.50 -33.10
N ASP A 441 20.03 4.38 -34.05
CA ASP A 441 19.14 5.52 -33.79
C ASP A 441 17.70 5.10 -33.50
N THR A 442 17.24 3.96 -33.97
CA THR A 442 15.85 3.50 -33.82
C THR A 442 15.47 3.30 -32.34
N ASN A 443 16.41 2.83 -31.53
CA ASN A 443 16.18 2.61 -30.10
C ASN A 443 16.04 3.94 -29.36
N ALA A 444 16.84 4.95 -29.73
CA ALA A 444 16.71 6.30 -29.23
C ALA A 444 15.40 6.97 -29.67
N LYS A 445 14.92 6.68 -30.90
CA LYS A 445 13.59 7.13 -31.37
C LYS A 445 12.48 6.55 -30.51
N MET A 446 12.59 5.28 -30.11
CA MET A 446 11.61 4.67 -29.22
C MET A 446 11.60 5.33 -27.84
N ALA A 447 12.77 5.61 -27.28
CA ALA A 447 12.88 6.33 -26.02
C ALA A 447 12.24 7.74 -26.11
N ASP A 448 12.43 8.46 -27.22
CA ASP A 448 11.80 9.77 -27.45
C ASP A 448 10.28 9.68 -27.67
N ILE A 449 9.78 8.63 -28.32
CA ILE A 449 8.34 8.35 -28.42
C ILE A 449 7.75 8.17 -27.02
N MET A 450 8.40 7.38 -26.15
CA MET A 450 7.94 7.17 -24.79
C MET A 450 7.95 8.48 -23.99
N ASN A 451 9.07 9.24 -24.01
CA ASN A 451 9.15 10.56 -23.37
C ASN A 451 8.03 11.50 -23.84
N THR A 452 7.74 11.50 -25.13
CA THR A 452 6.72 12.36 -25.74
C THR A 452 5.31 11.95 -25.32
N TYR A 453 5.01 10.66 -25.36
CA TYR A 453 3.72 10.10 -24.95
C TYR A 453 3.41 10.36 -23.48
N TYR A 454 4.38 10.09 -22.60
CA TYR A 454 4.25 10.32 -21.16
C TYR A 454 4.47 11.78 -20.74
N LYS A 455 4.75 12.68 -21.71
CA LYS A 455 4.94 14.14 -21.48
C LYS A 455 6.12 14.50 -20.59
N HIS A 456 7.21 13.75 -20.70
CA HIS A 456 8.47 13.95 -19.98
C HIS A 456 9.64 14.32 -20.90
N PRO A 457 9.58 15.44 -21.66
CA PRO A 457 10.67 15.84 -22.54
C PRO A 457 11.95 16.23 -21.79
N GLU A 458 11.88 16.40 -20.47
CA GLU A 458 13.03 16.68 -19.60
C GLU A 458 13.90 15.44 -19.37
N VAL A 459 13.37 14.21 -19.48
CA VAL A 459 14.13 12.97 -19.35
C VAL A 459 15.13 12.88 -20.49
N LYS A 460 16.42 12.87 -20.14
CA LYS A 460 17.50 12.91 -21.13
C LYS A 460 17.72 11.55 -21.76
N ILE A 461 18.16 11.53 -23.01
CA ILE A 461 18.52 10.31 -23.72
C ILE A 461 20.00 10.35 -24.01
N GLY A 462 20.71 9.30 -23.57
CA GLY A 462 22.10 9.02 -23.93
C GLY A 462 22.19 7.78 -24.81
N VAL A 463 23.09 7.77 -25.76
CA VAL A 463 23.22 6.67 -26.72
C VAL A 463 24.63 6.10 -26.74
N THR A 464 24.75 4.82 -27.08
CA THR A 464 26.03 4.24 -27.45
C THR A 464 26.15 4.10 -28.97
N HIS A 465 27.36 4.29 -29.47
CA HIS A 465 27.67 4.05 -30.89
C HIS A 465 28.51 2.75 -31.05
N THR A 466 28.64 1.99 -29.99
CA THR A 466 29.37 0.71 -29.93
C THR A 466 28.56 -0.27 -29.10
N GLY A 467 28.70 -1.55 -29.39
CA GLY A 467 28.00 -2.61 -28.65
C GLY A 467 27.03 -3.40 -29.56
N PRO A 468 26.21 -4.23 -28.95
CA PRO A 468 25.27 -5.08 -29.68
C PRO A 468 24.31 -4.28 -30.55
N GLU A 469 24.05 -4.78 -31.76
CA GLU A 469 23.04 -4.25 -32.66
C GLU A 469 21.68 -4.91 -32.40
N ASN A 470 20.61 -4.35 -32.98
CA ASN A 470 19.30 -4.99 -32.95
C ASN A 470 19.33 -6.37 -33.58
N PRO A 471 18.74 -7.38 -32.92
CA PRO A 471 18.67 -8.73 -33.49
C PRO A 471 17.85 -8.74 -34.78
N LYS A 472 18.29 -9.48 -35.78
CA LYS A 472 17.65 -9.54 -37.10
C LYS A 472 16.33 -10.35 -37.11
N VAL A 473 16.07 -11.14 -36.08
CA VAL A 473 15.02 -12.15 -36.04
C VAL A 473 14.06 -12.01 -34.87
N TRP A 474 14.25 -11.04 -34.00
CA TRP A 474 13.40 -10.86 -32.84
C TRP A 474 12.53 -9.62 -32.99
N ILE A 475 11.37 -9.72 -32.48
CA ILE A 475 10.31 -8.78 -32.22
C ILE A 475 10.45 -7.43 -32.93
N ASP A 476 9.60 -7.27 -33.91
CA ASP A 476 9.60 -6.06 -34.75
C ASP A 476 8.89 -4.87 -34.10
N TYR A 477 8.56 -4.91 -32.79
CA TYR A 477 7.77 -3.82 -32.20
C TYR A 477 8.47 -2.44 -32.27
N TRP A 478 9.80 -2.41 -32.24
CA TRP A 478 10.56 -1.18 -32.42
C TRP A 478 10.37 -0.55 -33.81
N LYS A 479 9.91 -1.33 -34.79
CA LYS A 479 9.60 -0.83 -36.14
C LYS A 479 8.38 0.09 -36.14
N ILE A 480 7.55 0.12 -35.11
CA ILE A 480 6.48 1.11 -35.00
C ILE A 480 7.01 2.55 -34.96
N CYS A 481 8.29 2.74 -34.64
CA CYS A 481 8.99 4.02 -34.70
C CYS A 481 9.16 4.52 -36.14
N GLU A 482 9.00 3.67 -37.14
CA GLU A 482 9.20 4.02 -38.56
C GLU A 482 7.86 4.09 -39.27
N PRO A 483 7.44 5.29 -39.75
CA PRO A 483 6.17 5.46 -40.44
C PRO A 483 6.00 4.50 -41.61
N GLY A 484 4.85 3.84 -41.69
CA GLY A 484 4.48 2.95 -42.78
C GLY A 484 4.97 1.50 -42.65
N THR A 485 5.62 1.13 -41.55
CA THR A 485 6.04 -0.24 -41.28
C THR A 485 4.84 -1.17 -41.04
N TYR A 486 3.84 -0.69 -40.30
CA TYR A 486 2.57 -1.35 -40.10
C TYR A 486 1.43 -0.48 -40.67
N ALA A 487 0.68 -1.00 -41.65
CA ALA A 487 -0.29 -0.22 -42.42
C ALA A 487 -1.43 0.37 -41.58
N ASP A 488 -1.76 -0.27 -40.45
CA ASP A 488 -2.90 0.07 -39.60
C ASP A 488 -2.47 0.70 -38.24
N GLU A 489 -1.19 1.02 -38.07
CA GLU A 489 -0.70 1.57 -36.80
C GLU A 489 -0.54 3.10 -36.86
N PRO A 490 -0.78 3.80 -35.76
CA PRO A 490 -0.60 5.23 -35.68
C PRO A 490 0.88 5.61 -35.82
N VAL A 491 1.14 6.77 -36.39
CA VAL A 491 2.47 7.38 -36.32
C VAL A 491 2.59 8.03 -34.95
N PHE A 492 3.47 7.52 -34.10
CA PHE A 492 3.70 8.10 -32.79
C PHE A 492 4.51 9.40 -32.89
N PRO A 493 4.05 10.49 -32.24
CA PRO A 493 4.79 11.74 -32.24
C PRO A 493 6.12 11.59 -31.48
N ARG A 494 7.11 12.32 -31.96
CA ARG A 494 8.42 12.48 -31.35
C ARG A 494 8.68 13.94 -31.05
N SER A 495 9.39 14.25 -29.98
CA SER A 495 9.83 15.60 -29.66
C SER A 495 11.12 15.98 -30.41
N LEU A 496 11.93 14.98 -30.77
CA LEU A 496 13.22 15.15 -31.45
C LEU A 496 13.11 14.78 -32.95
N SER A 497 13.75 15.57 -33.80
CA SER A 497 13.95 15.26 -35.19
C SER A 497 15.03 14.16 -35.38
N ASP A 498 15.11 13.55 -36.57
CA ASP A 498 16.14 12.55 -36.83
C ASP A 498 17.58 13.12 -36.71
N ALA A 499 17.77 14.40 -37.04
CA ALA A 499 19.06 15.08 -36.87
C ALA A 499 19.42 15.26 -35.40
N GLU A 500 18.44 15.55 -34.53
CA GLU A 500 18.64 15.66 -33.09
C GLU A 500 18.89 14.29 -32.46
N ILE A 501 18.19 13.24 -32.89
CA ILE A 501 18.44 11.85 -32.45
C ILE A 501 19.88 11.45 -32.76
N SER A 502 20.35 11.67 -33.99
CA SER A 502 21.72 11.34 -34.40
C SER A 502 22.80 12.19 -33.70
N SER A 503 22.39 13.28 -33.05
CA SER A 503 23.28 14.16 -32.28
C SER A 503 23.17 14.00 -30.76
N LEU A 504 22.43 13.00 -30.29
CA LEU A 504 22.30 12.72 -28.87
C LEU A 504 23.68 12.47 -28.21
N PRO A 505 23.83 12.84 -26.96
CA PRO A 505 25.11 12.67 -26.26
C PRO A 505 25.44 11.20 -26.07
N ASP A 506 26.74 10.90 -26.11
CA ASP A 506 27.24 9.61 -25.68
C ASP A 506 26.81 9.28 -24.24
N ALA A 507 26.33 8.06 -24.00
CA ALA A 507 25.77 7.64 -22.72
C ALA A 507 26.74 7.80 -21.54
N ALA A 508 28.01 7.43 -21.71
CA ALA A 508 29.02 7.57 -20.65
C ALA A 508 29.26 9.05 -20.31
N LYS A 509 29.24 9.96 -21.30
CA LYS A 509 29.33 11.41 -21.07
C LYS A 509 28.09 11.94 -20.36
N LEU A 510 26.90 11.45 -20.74
CA LEU A 510 25.67 11.88 -20.09
C LEU A 510 25.61 11.40 -18.64
N TYR A 511 26.04 10.17 -18.36
CA TYR A 511 26.23 9.67 -17.01
C TYR A 511 27.12 10.63 -16.19
N ARG A 512 28.31 10.96 -16.70
CA ARG A 512 29.24 11.87 -16.00
C ARG A 512 28.62 13.23 -15.74
N LYS A 513 27.88 13.79 -16.68
CA LYS A 513 27.18 15.07 -16.55
C LYS A 513 26.11 15.02 -15.45
N ILE A 514 25.33 13.95 -15.35
CA ILE A 514 24.29 13.81 -14.32
C ILE A 514 24.95 13.55 -12.97
N LEU A 515 25.85 12.59 -12.88
CA LEU A 515 26.54 12.25 -11.64
C LEU A 515 27.32 13.44 -11.05
N GLY A 516 28.01 14.21 -11.91
CA GLY A 516 28.77 15.39 -11.48
C GLY A 516 27.92 16.49 -10.85
N ARG A 517 26.62 16.52 -11.13
CA ARG A 517 25.64 17.50 -10.59
C ARG A 517 24.77 16.96 -9.46
N SER A 518 24.79 15.65 -9.23
CA SER A 518 24.01 15.02 -8.20
C SER A 518 24.67 15.12 -6.83
N GLU A 519 23.87 15.05 -5.78
CA GLU A 519 24.37 14.92 -4.41
C GLU A 519 25.10 13.57 -4.22
N ASP A 520 25.93 13.48 -3.20
CA ASP A 520 26.64 12.24 -2.89
C ASP A 520 25.63 11.15 -2.47
N HIS A 521 25.78 9.93 -2.99
CA HIS A 521 24.90 8.78 -2.71
C HIS A 521 23.39 9.01 -2.98
N SER A 522 23.06 9.84 -4.00
CA SER A 522 21.68 10.17 -4.34
C SER A 522 21.16 9.50 -5.61
N VAL A 523 22.05 8.90 -6.42
CA VAL A 523 21.70 8.33 -7.72
C VAL A 523 21.48 6.82 -7.62
N VAL A 524 20.34 6.37 -8.11
CA VAL A 524 20.01 4.95 -8.32
C VAL A 524 20.08 4.66 -9.81
N ILE A 525 20.78 3.61 -10.19
CA ILE A 525 20.86 3.15 -11.56
C ILE A 525 20.08 1.84 -11.66
N LEU A 526 19.14 1.79 -12.59
CA LEU A 526 18.44 0.58 -13.00
C LEU A 526 19.08 0.12 -14.31
N SER A 527 19.82 -0.97 -14.27
CA SER A 527 20.51 -1.53 -15.45
C SER A 527 19.78 -2.80 -15.89
N ILE A 528 18.96 -2.65 -16.92
CA ILE A 528 18.10 -3.71 -17.45
C ILE A 528 18.49 -4.15 -18.85
N GLY A 529 19.70 -3.82 -19.26
CA GLY A 529 20.29 -4.19 -20.54
C GLY A 529 21.79 -4.49 -20.40
N PHE A 530 22.56 -4.26 -21.47
CA PHE A 530 23.98 -4.60 -21.53
C PHE A 530 24.83 -3.74 -20.61
N ALA A 531 26.00 -4.26 -20.24
CA ALA A 531 26.92 -3.60 -19.31
C ALA A 531 27.79 -2.49 -19.95
N ASN A 532 27.75 -2.29 -21.28
CA ASN A 532 28.70 -1.43 -22.00
C ASN A 532 28.72 0.03 -21.56
N ASN A 533 27.57 0.65 -21.32
CA ASN A 533 27.51 2.05 -20.88
C ASN A 533 28.13 2.23 -19.50
N LEU A 534 27.85 1.32 -18.56
CA LEU A 534 28.41 1.34 -17.21
C LEU A 534 29.91 1.03 -17.23
N ALA A 535 30.37 0.07 -18.02
CA ALA A 535 31.79 -0.23 -18.19
C ALA A 535 32.55 0.98 -18.74
N ARG A 536 32.02 1.66 -19.76
CA ARG A 536 32.61 2.87 -20.33
C ARG A 536 32.58 4.05 -19.35
N LEU A 537 31.54 4.19 -18.54
CA LEU A 537 31.52 5.17 -17.44
C LEU A 537 32.66 4.90 -16.46
N LEU A 538 32.84 3.65 -16.02
CA LEU A 538 33.89 3.28 -15.07
C LEU A 538 35.31 3.46 -15.66
N GLU A 539 35.50 3.32 -16.98
CA GLU A 539 36.77 3.55 -17.67
C GLU A 539 37.03 5.04 -18.00
N SER A 540 36.04 5.91 -17.79
CA SER A 540 36.14 7.33 -18.13
C SER A 540 37.11 8.08 -17.22
N GLN A 541 37.78 9.09 -17.80
CA GLN A 541 38.69 9.98 -17.08
C GLN A 541 37.99 11.27 -16.65
N ALA A 542 38.66 12.07 -15.82
CA ALA A 542 38.19 13.39 -15.46
C ALA A 542 37.91 14.27 -16.71
N ASP A 543 36.86 15.05 -16.67
CA ASP A 543 36.39 15.91 -17.77
C ASP A 543 35.74 17.20 -17.26
N GLU A 544 35.08 17.97 -18.14
CA GLU A 544 34.39 19.21 -17.83
C GLU A 544 33.22 19.05 -16.86
N TYR A 545 32.69 17.84 -16.67
CA TYR A 545 31.56 17.57 -15.79
C TYR A 545 32.00 17.17 -14.38
N SER A 546 33.18 16.52 -14.26
CA SER A 546 33.71 16.12 -12.95
C SER A 546 35.25 15.94 -12.98
N PRO A 547 35.95 16.44 -11.95
CA PRO A 547 37.40 16.18 -11.80
C PRO A 547 37.74 14.75 -11.38
N LEU A 548 36.71 13.92 -11.07
CA LEU A 548 36.86 12.53 -10.68
C LEU A 548 36.91 11.64 -11.91
N ASP A 549 37.70 10.56 -11.87
CA ASP A 549 37.56 9.47 -12.83
C ASP A 549 36.21 8.74 -12.65
N GLY A 550 35.89 7.83 -13.56
CA GLY A 550 34.58 7.16 -13.55
C GLY A 550 34.34 6.30 -12.31
N VAL A 551 35.37 5.61 -11.81
CA VAL A 551 35.28 4.74 -10.63
C VAL A 551 35.00 5.59 -9.39
N GLU A 552 35.75 6.66 -9.19
CA GLU A 552 35.58 7.53 -8.02
C GLU A 552 34.25 8.32 -8.09
N LEU A 553 33.84 8.72 -9.30
CA LEU A 553 32.57 9.37 -9.52
C LEU A 553 31.37 8.46 -9.16
N VAL A 554 31.41 7.20 -9.60
CA VAL A 554 30.40 6.18 -9.25
C VAL A 554 30.42 5.91 -7.74
N ARG A 555 31.60 5.71 -7.14
CA ARG A 555 31.74 5.49 -5.69
C ARG A 555 31.06 6.57 -4.87
N ARG A 556 31.23 7.82 -5.29
CA ARG A 556 30.76 8.97 -4.54
C ARG A 556 29.28 9.28 -4.75
N LYS A 557 28.78 9.12 -5.97
CA LYS A 557 27.45 9.61 -6.37
C LYS A 557 26.36 8.56 -6.38
N VAL A 558 26.73 7.29 -6.66
CA VAL A 558 25.76 6.22 -6.83
C VAL A 558 25.41 5.58 -5.48
N LYS A 559 24.13 5.55 -5.16
CA LYS A 559 23.57 4.90 -3.97
C LYS A 559 23.55 3.38 -4.15
N GLY A 560 23.19 2.92 -5.35
CA GLY A 560 23.12 1.51 -5.71
C GLY A 560 22.82 1.32 -7.18
N ILE A 561 23.23 0.20 -7.72
CA ILE A 561 22.92 -0.26 -9.07
C ILE A 561 22.08 -1.52 -8.93
N TYR A 562 20.88 -1.51 -9.47
CA TYR A 562 19.96 -2.64 -9.51
C TYR A 562 19.95 -3.21 -10.92
N LEU A 563 20.30 -4.50 -11.07
CA LEU A 563 20.59 -5.10 -12.37
C LEU A 563 19.68 -6.28 -12.66
N GLN A 564 19.14 -6.34 -13.86
CA GLN A 564 18.68 -7.58 -14.46
C GLN A 564 19.88 -8.19 -15.19
N ALA A 565 20.59 -9.12 -14.55
CA ALA A 565 21.82 -9.66 -15.11
C ALA A 565 22.28 -10.95 -14.41
N GLY A 566 22.87 -11.83 -15.19
CA GLY A 566 23.40 -13.10 -14.75
C GLY A 566 22.34 -14.17 -14.51
N HIS A 567 22.80 -15.40 -14.32
CA HIS A 567 21.94 -16.55 -14.02
C HIS A 567 22.72 -17.62 -13.22
N TYR A 568 22.02 -18.63 -12.71
CA TYR A 568 22.61 -19.75 -11.97
C TYR A 568 22.69 -21.04 -12.79
N GLY A 569 22.35 -21.00 -14.08
CA GLY A 569 22.34 -22.18 -14.96
C GLY A 569 21.12 -23.09 -14.76
N VAL A 570 20.10 -22.63 -14.02
CA VAL A 570 18.81 -23.32 -13.83
C VAL A 570 17.63 -22.52 -14.42
N ALA A 571 17.88 -21.33 -14.93
CA ALA A 571 16.90 -20.54 -15.66
C ALA A 571 16.42 -21.29 -16.91
N MET A 572 15.22 -21.00 -17.39
CA MET A 572 14.67 -21.58 -18.62
C MET A 572 15.50 -21.17 -19.83
N GLU A 573 16.10 -19.99 -19.80
CA GLU A 573 17.01 -19.45 -20.81
C GLU A 573 18.20 -18.79 -20.11
N PRO A 574 19.41 -18.82 -20.65
CA PRO A 574 20.56 -18.08 -20.14
C PRO A 574 20.27 -16.58 -20.10
N ASP A 575 20.90 -15.87 -19.18
CA ASP A 575 20.84 -14.40 -19.14
C ASP A 575 21.30 -13.80 -20.47
N PHE A 576 20.45 -12.98 -21.06
CA PHE A 576 20.72 -12.35 -22.34
C PHE A 576 21.70 -11.18 -22.22
N ASN A 577 21.62 -10.40 -21.14
CA ASN A 577 22.32 -9.11 -21.01
C ASN A 577 23.84 -9.28 -20.91
N PHE A 578 24.31 -10.11 -20.00
CA PHE A 578 25.74 -10.36 -19.84
C PHE A 578 26.29 -11.28 -20.94
N MET A 579 25.49 -12.24 -21.42
CA MET A 579 25.87 -13.11 -22.51
C MET A 579 26.08 -12.36 -23.84
N SER A 580 25.30 -11.32 -24.09
CA SER A 580 25.41 -10.51 -25.32
C SER A 580 26.61 -9.56 -25.31
N ASP A 581 27.14 -9.22 -24.13
CA ASP A 581 28.27 -8.30 -23.98
C ASP A 581 29.20 -8.71 -22.82
N PRO A 582 29.83 -9.90 -22.91
CA PRO A 582 30.57 -10.51 -21.80
C PRO A 582 31.81 -9.71 -21.40
N GLU A 583 32.49 -9.06 -22.36
CA GLU A 583 33.68 -8.25 -22.06
C GLU A 583 33.34 -7.08 -21.13
N ASN A 584 32.28 -6.35 -21.41
CA ASN A 584 31.85 -5.22 -20.56
C ASN A 584 31.19 -5.68 -19.27
N ALA A 585 30.52 -6.84 -19.24
CA ALA A 585 30.03 -7.46 -18.02
C ALA A 585 31.18 -7.74 -17.04
N ILE A 586 32.27 -8.34 -17.51
CA ILE A 586 33.47 -8.59 -16.69
C ILE A 586 34.07 -7.27 -16.18
N LYS A 587 34.21 -6.24 -17.05
CA LYS A 587 34.74 -4.93 -16.65
C LYS A 587 33.85 -4.26 -15.58
N LEU A 588 32.53 -4.37 -15.72
CA LEU A 588 31.59 -3.85 -14.71
C LEU A 588 31.79 -4.56 -13.37
N MET A 589 31.87 -5.88 -13.39
CA MET A 589 32.09 -6.69 -12.18
C MET A 589 33.39 -6.35 -11.47
N ASP A 590 34.48 -6.19 -12.22
CA ASP A 590 35.82 -5.95 -11.70
C ASP A 590 35.98 -4.53 -11.14
N LYS A 591 35.37 -3.52 -11.79
CA LYS A 591 35.68 -2.11 -11.51
C LYS A 591 34.63 -1.38 -10.68
N CYS A 592 33.38 -1.87 -10.61
CA CYS A 592 32.30 -1.12 -9.99
C CYS A 592 32.44 -1.05 -8.48
N PRO A 593 32.59 0.17 -7.89
CA PRO A 593 32.73 0.36 -6.45
C PRO A 593 31.40 0.50 -5.70
N ALA A 594 30.28 0.73 -6.42
CA ALA A 594 28.97 0.92 -5.82
C ALA A 594 28.34 -0.42 -5.40
N PRO A 595 27.41 -0.42 -4.43
CA PRO A 595 26.58 -1.58 -4.16
C PRO A 595 25.84 -2.01 -5.42
N MET A 596 25.85 -3.31 -5.73
CA MET A 596 25.13 -3.90 -6.84
C MET A 596 24.15 -4.95 -6.35
N TYR A 597 22.93 -4.87 -6.84
CA TYR A 597 21.80 -5.74 -6.49
C TYR A 597 21.37 -6.48 -7.75
N PHE A 598 21.61 -7.77 -7.79
CA PHE A 598 21.32 -8.60 -8.94
C PHE A 598 19.95 -9.23 -8.83
N SER A 599 19.12 -9.01 -9.82
CA SER A 599 17.94 -9.82 -10.13
C SER A 599 18.32 -10.74 -11.28
N PRO A 600 18.76 -11.98 -11.02
CA PRO A 600 19.19 -12.91 -12.07
C PRO A 600 18.01 -13.33 -12.94
N GLN A 601 18.29 -14.01 -14.05
CA GLN A 601 17.27 -14.47 -15.00
C GLN A 601 16.14 -15.23 -14.30
N GLU A 602 16.48 -16.10 -13.36
CA GLU A 602 15.54 -16.89 -12.58
C GLU A 602 14.56 -16.05 -11.75
N ALA A 603 14.91 -14.82 -11.42
CA ALA A 603 14.05 -13.93 -10.63
C ALA A 603 12.78 -13.52 -11.39
N GLY A 604 12.86 -13.38 -12.71
CA GLY A 604 11.73 -12.98 -13.56
C GLY A 604 10.97 -14.14 -14.21
N ASP A 605 11.49 -15.35 -14.16
CA ASP A 605 10.97 -16.51 -14.90
C ASP A 605 9.52 -16.89 -14.59
N ASN A 606 9.01 -16.51 -13.43
CA ASN A 606 7.65 -16.84 -12.99
C ASN A 606 6.64 -15.67 -13.13
N PHE A 607 7.04 -14.57 -13.76
CA PHE A 607 6.22 -13.35 -13.82
C PHE A 607 5.84 -13.03 -15.27
N ASP A 608 4.84 -13.75 -15.79
CA ASP A 608 4.33 -13.53 -17.13
C ASP A 608 3.21 -12.49 -17.17
N TYR A 609 3.38 -11.43 -17.95
CA TYR A 609 2.32 -10.49 -18.25
C TYR A 609 1.77 -10.82 -19.64
N THR A 610 0.73 -11.63 -19.68
CA THR A 610 0.17 -12.13 -20.94
C THR A 610 -0.39 -11.00 -21.81
N PRO A 611 -0.26 -11.04 -23.15
CA PRO A 611 -0.76 -10.00 -24.03
C PRO A 611 -2.24 -9.68 -23.83
N SER A 612 -3.08 -10.69 -23.61
CA SER A 612 -4.51 -10.49 -23.39
C SER A 612 -4.81 -9.69 -22.14
N VAL A 613 -4.08 -9.92 -21.05
CA VAL A 613 -4.23 -9.20 -19.78
C VAL A 613 -3.65 -7.79 -19.90
N MET A 614 -2.43 -7.65 -20.44
CA MET A 614 -1.78 -6.36 -20.62
C MET A 614 -2.61 -5.41 -21.49
N LEU A 615 -3.06 -5.89 -22.65
CA LEU A 615 -3.88 -5.07 -23.55
C LEU A 615 -5.24 -4.67 -22.92
N ALA A 616 -5.83 -5.56 -22.11
CA ALA A 616 -7.05 -5.25 -21.38
C ALA A 616 -6.82 -4.19 -20.30
N ASP A 617 -5.72 -4.29 -19.54
CA ASP A 617 -5.36 -3.34 -18.48
C ASP A 617 -5.06 -1.96 -19.07
N LEU A 618 -4.23 -1.88 -20.11
CA LEU A 618 -3.90 -0.62 -20.80
C LEU A 618 -5.15 0.03 -21.42
N LYS A 619 -6.05 -0.78 -21.99
CA LYS A 619 -7.31 -0.27 -22.52
C LYS A 619 -8.23 0.26 -21.42
N ALA A 620 -8.32 -0.43 -20.29
CA ALA A 620 -9.08 0.03 -19.12
C ALA A 620 -8.53 1.34 -18.55
N ALA A 621 -7.21 1.52 -18.60
CA ALA A 621 -6.51 2.75 -18.20
C ALA A 621 -6.62 3.89 -19.24
N GLY A 622 -7.29 3.68 -20.37
CA GLY A 622 -7.38 4.68 -21.44
C GLY A 622 -6.09 4.85 -22.26
N MET A 623 -5.19 3.88 -22.21
CA MET A 623 -3.86 3.90 -22.85
C MET A 623 -3.80 3.08 -24.15
N ALA A 624 -4.96 2.73 -24.74
CA ALA A 624 -5.03 1.94 -25.97
C ALA A 624 -4.48 2.65 -27.22
N ASP A 625 -4.21 3.93 -27.13
CA ASP A 625 -3.59 4.75 -28.16
C ASP A 625 -2.07 4.93 -27.94
N GLY A 626 -1.52 4.31 -26.88
CA GLY A 626 -0.14 4.49 -26.48
C GLY A 626 0.86 3.54 -27.15
N PRO A 627 2.16 3.92 -27.18
CA PRO A 627 3.19 3.10 -27.81
C PRO A 627 3.34 1.74 -27.15
N LEU A 628 3.23 1.63 -25.84
CA LEU A 628 3.31 0.37 -25.12
C LEU A 628 2.19 -0.60 -25.56
N TYR A 629 0.94 -0.10 -25.70
CA TYR A 629 -0.16 -0.93 -26.17
C TYR A 629 0.11 -1.50 -27.57
N HIS A 630 0.60 -0.68 -28.48
CA HIS A 630 0.85 -1.07 -29.87
C HIS A 630 2.08 -1.97 -29.97
N CYS A 631 3.13 -1.73 -29.19
CA CYS A 631 4.26 -2.66 -29.10
C CYS A 631 3.83 -4.04 -28.65
N TYR A 632 2.99 -4.09 -27.60
CA TYR A 632 2.50 -5.36 -27.06
C TYR A 632 1.56 -6.11 -28.00
N LYS A 633 0.77 -5.36 -28.78
CA LYS A 633 -0.10 -5.93 -29.84
C LYS A 633 0.70 -6.63 -30.94
N HIS A 634 1.93 -6.16 -31.22
CA HIS A 634 2.84 -6.72 -32.23
C HIS A 634 3.88 -7.67 -31.65
N HIS A 635 3.86 -7.84 -30.33
CA HIS A 635 4.74 -8.77 -29.67
C HIS A 635 4.29 -10.21 -29.98
N ASP A 636 5.10 -10.96 -30.72
CA ASP A 636 4.80 -12.34 -31.16
C ASP A 636 5.04 -13.34 -30.00
N CYS A 637 4.39 -13.13 -28.87
CA CYS A 637 4.53 -14.01 -27.72
C CYS A 637 3.15 -14.49 -27.26
N GLU A 638 2.73 -15.65 -27.73
CA GLU A 638 1.48 -16.28 -27.32
C GLU A 638 1.44 -16.61 -25.82
N THR A 639 2.59 -16.85 -25.21
CA THR A 639 2.71 -17.26 -23.80
C THR A 639 2.78 -16.11 -22.83
N GLY A 640 3.02 -14.87 -23.28
CA GLY A 640 3.23 -13.68 -22.45
C GLY A 640 4.67 -13.20 -22.41
N GLN A 641 4.86 -11.95 -22.01
CA GLN A 641 6.17 -11.37 -21.76
C GLN A 641 6.52 -11.59 -20.29
N ARG A 642 7.64 -12.19 -20.02
CA ARG A 642 8.20 -12.26 -18.67
C ARG A 642 8.72 -10.89 -18.26
N MET A 643 8.55 -10.56 -16.99
CA MET A 643 8.84 -9.24 -16.45
C MET A 643 10.22 -9.19 -15.77
N TRP A 644 11.24 -9.64 -16.46
CA TRP A 644 12.62 -9.65 -15.95
C TRP A 644 13.08 -8.24 -15.57
N ASP A 645 12.87 -7.27 -16.44
CA ASP A 645 13.31 -5.88 -16.29
C ASP A 645 12.56 -5.12 -15.16
N MET A 646 11.40 -5.64 -14.76
CA MET A 646 10.66 -5.11 -13.64
C MET A 646 11.24 -5.50 -12.28
N MET A 647 12.00 -6.61 -12.21
CA MET A 647 12.52 -7.12 -10.93
C MET A 647 13.50 -6.13 -10.26
N PRO A 648 14.49 -5.53 -10.97
CA PRO A 648 15.35 -4.50 -10.40
C PRO A 648 14.58 -3.28 -9.86
N LEU A 649 13.59 -2.81 -10.60
CA LEU A 649 12.77 -1.68 -10.18
C LEU A 649 11.97 -2.01 -8.92
N LEU A 650 11.30 -3.16 -8.91
CA LEU A 650 10.47 -3.58 -7.78
C LEU A 650 11.30 -3.92 -6.55
N SER A 651 12.45 -4.56 -6.70
CA SER A 651 13.34 -4.88 -5.57
C SER A 651 13.90 -3.62 -4.88
N TRP A 652 14.08 -2.55 -5.64
CA TRP A 652 14.43 -1.24 -5.09
C TRP A 652 13.27 -0.56 -4.38
N LEU A 653 12.08 -0.57 -4.99
CA LEU A 653 10.90 0.18 -4.49
C LEU A 653 10.15 -0.57 -3.38
N HIS A 654 10.14 -1.86 -3.47
CA HIS A 654 9.37 -2.78 -2.64
C HIS A 654 10.25 -3.92 -2.11
N PRO A 655 11.35 -3.59 -1.40
CA PRO A 655 12.26 -4.60 -0.86
C PRO A 655 11.57 -5.61 0.06
N GLU A 656 10.39 -5.27 0.59
CA GLU A 656 9.57 -6.15 1.42
C GLU A 656 9.04 -7.40 0.68
N TYR A 657 9.02 -7.37 -0.65
CA TYR A 657 8.61 -8.52 -1.48
C TYR A 657 9.80 -9.33 -2.00
N PHE A 658 11.02 -8.98 -1.61
CA PHE A 658 12.23 -9.61 -2.12
C PHE A 658 13.14 -10.10 -0.99
N ASP A 659 13.60 -11.33 -1.14
CA ASP A 659 14.69 -11.84 -0.31
C ASP A 659 16.02 -11.34 -0.87
N THR A 660 16.79 -10.64 -0.04
CA THR A 660 18.11 -10.12 -0.40
C THR A 660 19.19 -10.92 0.29
N PHE A 661 20.06 -11.54 -0.50
CA PHE A 661 21.17 -12.35 -0.03
C PHE A 661 22.52 -11.64 -0.29
N GLY A 662 23.40 -11.67 0.67
CA GLY A 662 24.72 -11.04 0.58
C GLY A 662 25.13 -10.30 1.86
N PRO A 663 26.22 -9.49 1.83
CA PRO A 663 27.06 -9.27 0.65
C PRO A 663 27.87 -10.49 0.24
N TYR A 664 28.13 -10.60 -1.06
CA TYR A 664 28.96 -11.65 -1.64
C TYR A 664 30.09 -11.04 -2.49
N ASP A 665 31.16 -11.83 -2.68
CA ASP A 665 32.07 -11.68 -3.82
C ASP A 665 31.45 -12.48 -4.98
N ILE A 666 31.04 -11.79 -6.03
CA ILE A 666 30.43 -12.41 -7.20
C ILE A 666 31.44 -12.34 -8.37
N THR A 667 31.73 -13.51 -8.93
CA THR A 667 32.49 -13.64 -10.16
C THR A 667 31.62 -14.27 -11.24
N LEU A 668 31.95 -14.01 -12.49
CA LEU A 668 31.30 -14.63 -13.64
C LEU A 668 32.12 -15.85 -14.07
N GLU A 669 31.45 -16.99 -14.20
CA GLU A 669 32.00 -18.21 -14.82
C GLU A 669 31.73 -18.21 -16.33
N ASP A 670 32.14 -19.27 -17.01
CA ASP A 670 31.78 -19.53 -18.41
C ASP A 670 30.24 -19.40 -18.56
N ASP A 671 29.79 -18.88 -19.69
CA ASP A 671 28.37 -18.59 -19.96
C ASP A 671 27.73 -17.59 -19.01
N MET A 672 28.53 -16.72 -18.37
CA MET A 672 28.07 -15.63 -17.47
C MET A 672 27.25 -16.11 -16.24
N ILE A 673 27.52 -17.31 -15.77
CA ILE A 673 26.94 -17.87 -14.56
C ILE A 673 27.51 -17.12 -13.33
N LEU A 674 26.62 -16.71 -12.42
CA LEU A 674 26.96 -16.04 -11.16
C LEU A 674 27.56 -17.05 -10.18
N ASN A 675 28.83 -16.87 -9.82
CA ASN A 675 29.49 -17.64 -8.78
C ASN A 675 29.62 -16.80 -7.50
N LEU A 676 28.90 -17.21 -6.47
CA LEU A 676 28.83 -16.50 -5.20
C LEU A 676 29.86 -17.04 -4.22
N LYS A 677 30.67 -16.14 -3.65
CA LYS A 677 31.61 -16.46 -2.57
C LYS A 677 31.36 -15.55 -1.38
N LEU A 678 31.55 -16.08 -0.18
CA LEU A 678 31.55 -15.24 1.01
C LEU A 678 32.70 -14.24 0.95
N PRO A 679 32.46 -12.96 1.29
CA PRO A 679 33.49 -11.92 1.17
C PRO A 679 34.67 -12.24 2.09
N GLU A 680 35.86 -12.06 1.60
CA GLU A 680 37.07 -12.04 2.44
C GLU A 680 37.16 -10.70 3.18
N ALA A 681 37.86 -10.67 4.33
CA ALA A 681 37.98 -9.48 5.18
C ALA A 681 38.58 -8.25 4.49
N THR A 682 39.14 -8.41 3.29
CA THR A 682 39.74 -7.35 2.47
C THR A 682 38.89 -7.00 1.26
N SER A 683 37.76 -7.67 1.02
CA SER A 683 36.92 -7.39 -0.14
C SER A 683 36.07 -6.15 0.08
N ASN A 684 36.10 -5.22 -0.87
CA ASN A 684 35.29 -3.99 -0.86
C ASN A 684 34.02 -4.13 -1.71
N HIS A 685 33.60 -5.34 -2.01
CA HIS A 685 32.53 -5.58 -2.98
C HIS A 685 31.21 -5.84 -2.29
N ASN A 686 30.33 -4.85 -2.29
CA ASN A 686 28.93 -4.96 -1.84
C ASN A 686 28.09 -5.50 -3.00
N ARG A 687 28.02 -6.80 -3.14
CA ARG A 687 27.22 -7.51 -4.15
C ARG A 687 26.11 -8.28 -3.45
N TYR A 688 24.88 -8.08 -3.90
CA TYR A 688 23.70 -8.70 -3.35
C TYR A 688 22.92 -9.39 -4.45
N VAL A 689 22.27 -10.49 -4.14
CA VAL A 689 21.35 -11.16 -5.06
C VAL A 689 19.94 -11.06 -4.49
N GLN A 690 18.98 -10.73 -5.34
CA GLN A 690 17.60 -10.51 -4.95
C GLN A 690 16.68 -11.45 -5.71
N PHE A 691 15.83 -12.13 -4.96
CA PHE A 691 14.78 -12.96 -5.51
C PHE A 691 13.43 -12.50 -5.02
N PRO A 692 12.41 -12.42 -5.89
CA PRO A 692 11.05 -12.19 -5.45
C PRO A 692 10.57 -13.36 -4.58
N ASN A 693 9.87 -13.05 -3.52
CA ASN A 693 9.22 -14.06 -2.71
C ASN A 693 8.04 -14.65 -3.51
N LEU A 694 8.16 -15.90 -3.93
CA LEU A 694 7.15 -16.56 -4.76
C LEU A 694 5.80 -16.79 -4.04
N ILE A 695 5.77 -16.71 -2.71
CA ILE A 695 4.50 -16.69 -1.96
C ILE A 695 3.72 -15.40 -2.26
N GLU A 696 4.43 -14.32 -2.60
CA GLU A 696 3.87 -13.00 -2.93
C GLU A 696 3.74 -12.76 -4.45
N GLN A 697 3.82 -13.80 -5.27
CA GLN A 697 3.81 -13.69 -6.75
C GLN A 697 2.60 -12.90 -7.27
N GLU A 698 1.40 -13.14 -6.74
CA GLU A 698 0.19 -12.42 -7.13
C GLU A 698 0.25 -10.94 -6.73
N ALA A 699 0.80 -10.62 -5.55
CA ALA A 699 0.97 -9.25 -5.11
C ALA A 699 1.98 -8.50 -5.99
N ILE A 700 3.10 -9.13 -6.33
CA ILE A 700 4.12 -8.58 -7.22
C ILE A 700 3.53 -8.34 -8.62
N MET A 701 2.80 -9.32 -9.19
CA MET A 701 2.09 -9.13 -10.46
C MET A 701 1.04 -8.02 -10.37
N GLY A 702 0.34 -7.93 -9.25
CA GLY A 702 -0.58 -6.83 -8.96
C GLY A 702 0.11 -5.46 -8.96
N LEU A 703 1.34 -5.35 -8.43
CA LEU A 703 2.15 -4.14 -8.48
C LEU A 703 2.57 -3.80 -9.92
N ILE A 704 3.06 -4.77 -10.69
CA ILE A 704 3.45 -4.59 -12.10
C ILE A 704 2.26 -4.03 -12.89
N ARG A 705 1.11 -4.67 -12.81
CA ARG A 705 -0.13 -4.27 -13.50
C ARG A 705 -0.57 -2.87 -13.09
N ARG A 706 -0.55 -2.58 -11.79
CA ARG A 706 -0.91 -1.28 -11.23
C ARG A 706 0.01 -0.17 -11.73
N TYR A 707 1.31 -0.35 -11.64
CA TYR A 707 2.27 0.66 -12.08
C TYR A 707 2.25 0.86 -13.59
N CYS A 708 2.02 -0.18 -14.37
CA CYS A 708 1.95 -0.10 -15.82
C CYS A 708 0.70 0.65 -16.31
N SER A 709 -0.45 0.45 -15.67
CA SER A 709 -1.77 0.88 -16.16
C SER A 709 -2.37 2.10 -15.44
N LEU A 710 -1.76 2.60 -14.36
CA LEU A 710 -2.28 3.73 -13.57
C LEU A 710 -1.81 5.10 -14.05
N TYR A 711 -1.44 5.25 -15.32
CA TYR A 711 -1.14 6.56 -15.87
C TYR A 711 -2.46 7.34 -16.07
N ASP A 712 -2.72 8.30 -15.17
CA ASP A 712 -3.77 9.29 -15.34
C ASP A 712 -3.27 10.37 -16.30
N LYS A 713 -3.90 10.44 -17.49
CA LYS A 713 -3.63 11.50 -18.48
C LYS A 713 -4.09 12.86 -17.97
#